data_6cdd56324630aef0222783477786d99b
#
_entry.id   6cdd56324630aef0222783477786d99b
#
_cell.length_a   1.000
_cell.length_b   1.000
_cell.length_c   1.000
_cell.angle_alpha   90.00
_cell.angle_beta   90.00
_cell.angle_gamma   90.00
#
_symmetry.space_group_name_H-M   'P 1'
#
loop_
_entity.id
_entity.type
_entity.pdbx_description
1 polymer ?
#
loop_
_entity_poly.entity_id
_entity_poly.type
_entity_poly.pdbx_seq_one_letter_code
_entity_poly.pdbx_strand_id
1 'polypeptide(L)'
;MSELPIELKGIIASLKAPDELWLTGATIEEEFGEITEMTVEFVTKGPIVLGDVVGQAMSVSMEGEGGFRHFGGICTSIERVGEKVMEDSVDVGYVAEIRPWLWMLTRASNNRIFQDKDVVEIIEEVFGDHGFVDYTKKLNASYEKRLYCVQFGETDYAFISRLMEEEGIYHFWNNAVNAGELSKLILCDNKSSSHVDTPGMSTIKFTGSGGAGINLDHSVTDWTSAENVIPGKVTLNDYDMLTPTVSHQVVTETVVDTAHSHATYELYQYPANYRKDTARGNRMAEVLMEAQETEYKVRHGATTSRNLAIGHKFTLEEAPEGEDGDYLVIAATHYIRPSISQRQDHNQLIRDRRNLQYPEEMEGMDYQCRFKAISTDIQYRSKCKTPWPSMTGIHSAHVVGPSGEEIYTDEHGRIKVQFPWDRVGQNDENSTCWIRVATPWSGKDWGMVAIPRIDQEVIIQFENGNPDRPVVTGMLWNEDTKPAFPYPDKPTELGIRTNSSKGGGGYNELMFDDLKDEELMRVQAQKDHQFLIKNKSVVTIGLDEIDAGAHDEDGSLSEVIRNHVTRTIKEGDHYFTMEEGNEEYTIDQGTQTIEIEGDKTETIRTGNHVHTVQTGNMETTVETGNHETTVDTGNMTTTVSTGNHETTVSTGNHTLDVSLGKSETEAMQSIEFKVGSNSIKIDQMGVTIKGMMIKIEGTMTAEMKSMMTTVKGDAMTTVKGGITMIN
;
A
#
# COMPACT_ATOMS: atom_id res chain seq x y z
N MET A 1 -74.24 -3.13 4.59
CA MET A 1 -72.99 -2.65 4.08
C MET A 1 -72.50 -3.71 3.06
N SER A 2 -72.22 -3.32 1.83
CA SER A 2 -71.62 -4.25 0.89
C SER A 2 -70.20 -4.54 1.40
N GLU A 3 -69.92 -5.81 1.69
CA GLU A 3 -68.53 -6.21 2.03
C GLU A 3 -67.65 -5.81 0.87
N LEU A 4 -66.60 -4.98 1.17
CA LEU A 4 -65.60 -4.59 0.18
C LEU A 4 -64.76 -5.80 -0.18
N PRO A 5 -64.54 -6.09 -1.46
CA PRO A 5 -63.86 -7.30 -1.91
C PRO A 5 -62.37 -7.33 -1.48
N ILE A 6 -61.92 -8.51 -1.09
CA ILE A 6 -60.54 -8.86 -0.88
C ILE A 6 -60.21 -10.09 -1.76
N GLU A 7 -59.20 -9.97 -2.58
CA GLU A 7 -58.92 -10.96 -3.60
C GLU A 7 -57.43 -11.29 -3.71
N LEU A 8 -57.16 -12.57 -4.04
CA LEU A 8 -55.83 -12.99 -4.46
C LEU A 8 -55.74 -12.92 -5.99
N LYS A 9 -54.73 -12.28 -6.50
CA LYS A 9 -54.50 -12.10 -7.97
C LYS A 9 -53.06 -12.52 -8.36
N GLY A 10 -52.83 -12.64 -9.65
CA GLY A 10 -51.56 -13.07 -10.25
C GLY A 10 -51.68 -14.38 -10.98
N ILE A 11 -50.60 -15.16 -11.09
CA ILE A 11 -50.54 -16.40 -11.84
C ILE A 11 -51.61 -17.40 -11.39
N ILE A 12 -51.97 -17.48 -10.13
CA ILE A 12 -52.94 -18.39 -9.60
C ILE A 12 -54.33 -18.08 -10.19
N ALA A 13 -54.69 -16.82 -10.28
CA ALA A 13 -55.96 -16.39 -10.86
C ALA A 13 -56.05 -16.63 -12.37
N SER A 14 -54.91 -16.74 -13.06
CA SER A 14 -54.88 -17.17 -14.45
C SER A 14 -54.95 -18.69 -14.63
N LEU A 15 -54.57 -19.47 -13.62
CA LEU A 15 -54.61 -20.92 -13.60
C LEU A 15 -55.99 -21.48 -13.17
N LYS A 16 -56.76 -20.68 -12.42
CA LYS A 16 -58.05 -21.05 -11.84
C LYS A 16 -59.14 -20.00 -12.13
N ALA A 17 -60.35 -20.46 -12.35
CA ALA A 17 -61.51 -19.58 -12.46
C ALA A 17 -61.80 -18.87 -11.11
N PRO A 18 -62.40 -17.66 -11.08
CA PRO A 18 -62.67 -16.93 -9.86
C PRO A 18 -63.52 -17.71 -8.83
N ASP A 19 -64.35 -18.63 -9.25
CA ASP A 19 -65.14 -19.53 -8.43
C ASP A 19 -64.41 -20.84 -8.05
N GLU A 20 -63.15 -20.97 -8.39
CA GLU A 20 -62.29 -22.10 -8.07
C GLU A 20 -61.09 -21.68 -7.17
N LEU A 21 -61.02 -20.41 -6.75
CA LEU A 21 -59.92 -19.86 -5.93
C LEU A 21 -60.50 -18.95 -4.81
N TRP A 22 -60.21 -19.29 -3.56
CA TRP A 22 -60.68 -18.57 -2.41
C TRP A 22 -59.54 -18.16 -1.52
N LEU A 23 -59.35 -16.86 -1.30
CA LEU A 23 -58.47 -16.32 -0.23
C LEU A 23 -59.10 -16.62 1.12
N THR A 24 -58.41 -17.32 1.99
CA THR A 24 -58.87 -17.65 3.35
C THR A 24 -58.25 -16.77 4.44
N GLY A 25 -57.09 -16.23 4.17
CA GLY A 25 -56.43 -15.31 5.07
C GLY A 25 -55.10 -14.78 4.51
N ALA A 26 -54.66 -13.63 5.04
CA ALA A 26 -53.32 -13.12 4.79
C ALA A 26 -52.83 -12.29 5.97
N THR A 27 -51.52 -12.35 6.19
CA THR A 27 -50.79 -11.43 7.07
C THR A 27 -49.73 -10.74 6.25
N ILE A 28 -49.69 -9.39 6.33
CA ILE A 28 -48.73 -8.57 5.59
C ILE A 28 -48.01 -7.70 6.58
N GLU A 29 -46.69 -7.86 6.69
CA GLU A 29 -45.83 -7.12 7.59
C GLU A 29 -44.93 -6.18 6.81
N GLU A 30 -45.06 -4.89 7.06
CA GLU A 30 -44.31 -3.81 6.43
C GLU A 30 -43.59 -2.99 7.51
N GLU A 31 -42.32 -2.72 7.34
CA GLU A 31 -41.54 -1.80 8.18
C GLU A 31 -40.55 -1.02 7.32
N PHE A 32 -40.29 0.25 7.66
CA PHE A 32 -39.26 1.03 6.97
C PHE A 32 -37.86 0.38 7.07
N GLY A 33 -37.21 0.29 5.92
CA GLY A 33 -35.86 -0.31 5.84
C GLY A 33 -35.84 -1.83 5.86
N GLU A 34 -37.01 -2.49 5.95
CA GLU A 34 -37.12 -3.95 5.98
C GLU A 34 -37.84 -4.49 4.72
N ILE A 35 -37.62 -5.77 4.47
CA ILE A 35 -38.33 -6.48 3.39
C ILE A 35 -39.76 -6.82 3.86
N THR A 36 -40.74 -6.35 3.13
CA THR A 36 -42.15 -6.74 3.40
C THR A 36 -42.32 -8.25 3.37
N GLU A 37 -42.97 -8.79 4.37
CA GLU A 37 -43.31 -10.20 4.48
C GLU A 37 -44.82 -10.40 4.32
N MET A 38 -45.21 -11.25 3.36
CA MET A 38 -46.61 -11.59 3.13
C MET A 38 -46.81 -13.10 3.22
N THR A 39 -47.61 -13.56 4.16
CA THR A 39 -48.06 -14.95 4.23
C THR A 39 -49.51 -15.01 3.81
N VAL A 40 -49.83 -15.79 2.81
CA VAL A 40 -51.15 -15.86 2.20
C VAL A 40 -51.68 -17.28 2.21
N GLU A 41 -52.88 -17.45 2.78
CA GLU A 41 -53.59 -18.69 2.84
C GLU A 41 -54.72 -18.69 1.82
N PHE A 42 -54.86 -19.75 1.00
CA PHE A 42 -55.90 -19.87 0.03
C PHE A 42 -56.26 -21.32 -0.27
N VAL A 43 -57.46 -21.54 -0.82
CA VAL A 43 -57.96 -22.81 -1.22
C VAL A 43 -58.27 -22.77 -2.73
N THR A 44 -57.97 -23.85 -3.43
CA THR A 44 -58.35 -24.03 -4.85
C THR A 44 -59.15 -25.29 -5.06
N LYS A 45 -60.07 -25.24 -6.02
CA LYS A 45 -60.76 -26.42 -6.54
C LYS A 45 -59.80 -27.21 -7.43
N GLY A 46 -59.37 -28.37 -6.95
CA GLY A 46 -58.31 -29.19 -7.56
C GLY A 46 -56.90 -28.65 -7.35
N PRO A 47 -55.91 -29.50 -7.52
CA PRO A 47 -54.50 -29.15 -7.31
C PRO A 47 -53.95 -28.14 -8.32
N ILE A 48 -52.94 -27.36 -7.90
CA ILE A 48 -52.09 -26.56 -8.78
C ILE A 48 -50.67 -27.14 -8.81
N VAL A 49 -49.93 -26.86 -9.86
CA VAL A 49 -48.51 -27.23 -9.98
C VAL A 49 -47.69 -26.18 -9.25
N LEU A 50 -47.03 -26.55 -8.16
CA LEU A 50 -46.28 -25.59 -7.30
C LEU A 50 -45.16 -24.87 -8.07
N GLY A 51 -44.47 -25.59 -9.00
CA GLY A 51 -43.40 -25.02 -9.83
C GLY A 51 -43.85 -23.93 -10.78
N ASP A 52 -45.14 -23.89 -11.15
CA ASP A 52 -45.70 -22.83 -12.00
C ASP A 52 -45.99 -21.54 -11.26
N VAL A 53 -45.96 -21.58 -9.92
CA VAL A 53 -46.29 -20.46 -9.02
C VAL A 53 -45.04 -19.85 -8.40
N VAL A 54 -44.07 -20.66 -8.00
CA VAL A 54 -42.83 -20.16 -7.38
C VAL A 54 -42.05 -19.30 -8.39
N GLY A 55 -41.61 -18.14 -7.94
CA GLY A 55 -40.91 -17.16 -8.76
C GLY A 55 -41.82 -16.23 -9.58
N GLN A 56 -43.15 -16.42 -9.51
CA GLN A 56 -44.11 -15.60 -10.25
C GLN A 56 -44.68 -14.46 -9.38
N ALA A 57 -45.13 -13.39 -10.05
CA ALA A 57 -45.77 -12.27 -9.38
C ALA A 57 -47.14 -12.66 -8.81
N MET A 58 -47.35 -12.28 -7.57
CA MET A 58 -48.64 -12.44 -6.87
C MET A 58 -48.96 -11.19 -6.09
N SER A 59 -50.25 -10.88 -5.91
CA SER A 59 -50.70 -9.80 -5.08
C SER A 59 -51.97 -10.14 -4.30
N VAL A 60 -52.07 -9.57 -3.08
CA VAL A 60 -53.29 -9.47 -2.33
C VAL A 60 -53.90 -8.12 -2.63
N SER A 61 -55.12 -8.10 -3.13
CA SER A 61 -55.86 -6.89 -3.48
C SER A 61 -56.97 -6.66 -2.47
N MET A 62 -57.06 -5.46 -1.93
CA MET A 62 -58.03 -5.08 -0.93
C MET A 62 -58.67 -3.73 -1.31
N GLU A 63 -60.01 -3.68 -1.39
CA GLU A 63 -60.73 -2.45 -1.64
C GLU A 63 -60.89 -1.65 -0.34
N GLY A 64 -60.52 -0.36 -0.40
CA GLY A 64 -60.73 0.64 0.64
C GLY A 64 -61.46 1.86 0.07
N GLU A 65 -61.69 2.91 0.88
CA GLU A 65 -62.40 4.12 0.44
C GLU A 65 -61.68 4.87 -0.68
N GLY A 66 -60.35 4.78 -0.73
CA GLY A 66 -59.49 5.40 -1.77
C GLY A 66 -59.34 4.57 -3.05
N GLY A 67 -60.02 3.42 -3.15
CA GLY A 67 -59.88 2.45 -4.20
C GLY A 67 -59.12 1.18 -3.77
N PHE A 68 -58.69 0.37 -4.74
CA PHE A 68 -57.94 -0.86 -4.46
C PHE A 68 -56.52 -0.58 -4.06
N ARG A 69 -56.04 -1.30 -3.03
CA ARG A 69 -54.64 -1.46 -2.69
C ARG A 69 -54.21 -2.85 -3.13
N HIS A 70 -53.02 -2.93 -3.77
CA HIS A 70 -52.46 -4.17 -4.27
C HIS A 70 -51.10 -4.41 -3.61
N PHE A 71 -51.04 -5.34 -2.67
CA PHE A 71 -49.80 -5.76 -2.03
C PHE A 71 -49.15 -6.80 -2.94
N GLY A 72 -48.21 -6.36 -3.79
CA GLY A 72 -47.60 -7.17 -4.84
C GLY A 72 -46.19 -7.61 -4.49
N GLY A 73 -45.87 -8.85 -4.83
CA GLY A 73 -44.53 -9.39 -4.66
C GLY A 73 -44.33 -10.65 -5.51
N ILE A 74 -43.21 -11.33 -5.27
CA ILE A 74 -42.85 -12.61 -5.92
C ILE A 74 -43.18 -13.74 -4.94
N CYS A 75 -43.84 -14.80 -5.38
CA CYS A 75 -44.03 -16.00 -4.59
C CYS A 75 -42.69 -16.69 -4.38
N THR A 76 -42.14 -16.63 -3.16
CA THR A 76 -40.83 -17.21 -2.83
C THR A 76 -40.94 -18.63 -2.28
N SER A 77 -42.10 -18.98 -1.74
CA SER A 77 -42.43 -20.30 -1.22
C SER A 77 -43.91 -20.59 -1.33
N ILE A 78 -44.28 -21.81 -1.64
CA ILE A 78 -45.66 -22.29 -1.59
C ILE A 78 -45.70 -23.70 -1.05
N GLU A 79 -46.59 -23.98 -0.14
CA GLU A 79 -46.81 -25.29 0.49
C GLU A 79 -48.25 -25.74 0.32
N ARG A 80 -48.46 -27.01 -0.05
CA ARG A 80 -49.76 -27.67 -0.04
C ARG A 80 -49.99 -28.18 1.41
N VAL A 81 -50.99 -27.63 2.08
CA VAL A 81 -51.18 -27.88 3.51
C VAL A 81 -52.32 -28.84 3.84
N GLY A 82 -53.21 -29.10 2.89
CA GLY A 82 -54.28 -30.08 3.08
C GLY A 82 -55.16 -30.25 1.87
N GLU A 83 -56.06 -31.24 1.91
CA GLU A 83 -57.08 -31.50 0.90
C GLU A 83 -58.36 -31.98 1.57
N LYS A 84 -59.51 -31.68 0.97
CA LYS A 84 -60.84 -32.17 1.31
C LYS A 84 -61.49 -32.69 0.10
N VAL A 85 -61.80 -33.98 0.11
CA VAL A 85 -62.56 -34.63 -0.98
C VAL A 85 -64.02 -34.32 -0.82
N MET A 86 -64.62 -33.73 -1.86
CA MET A 86 -66.06 -33.48 -1.99
C MET A 86 -66.63 -34.51 -2.99
N GLU A 87 -67.96 -34.58 -3.17
CA GLU A 87 -68.61 -35.58 -4.07
C GLU A 87 -68.10 -35.44 -5.52
N ASP A 88 -67.89 -34.21 -6.02
CA ASP A 88 -67.52 -33.94 -7.41
C ASP A 88 -66.18 -33.17 -7.58
N SER A 89 -65.46 -32.89 -6.47
CA SER A 89 -64.23 -32.09 -6.50
C SER A 89 -63.31 -32.39 -5.33
N VAL A 90 -62.09 -31.92 -5.42
CA VAL A 90 -61.12 -31.90 -4.30
C VAL A 90 -60.72 -30.47 -4.06
N ASP A 91 -61.00 -29.97 -2.87
CA ASP A 91 -60.51 -28.69 -2.41
C ASP A 91 -59.12 -28.86 -1.82
N VAL A 92 -58.17 -28.04 -2.25
CA VAL A 92 -56.77 -28.14 -1.85
C VAL A 92 -56.33 -26.81 -1.23
N GLY A 93 -55.83 -26.90 0.01
CA GLY A 93 -55.31 -25.75 0.76
C GLY A 93 -53.83 -25.50 0.51
N TYR A 94 -53.49 -24.22 0.42
CA TYR A 94 -52.09 -23.74 0.23
C TYR A 94 -51.75 -22.59 1.15
N VAL A 95 -50.47 -22.53 1.51
CA VAL A 95 -49.86 -21.37 2.15
C VAL A 95 -48.72 -20.89 1.26
N ALA A 96 -48.72 -19.62 0.87
CA ALA A 96 -47.68 -19.00 0.07
C ALA A 96 -46.99 -17.87 0.82
N GLU A 97 -45.69 -17.79 0.67
CA GLU A 97 -44.90 -16.64 1.09
C GLU A 97 -44.60 -15.77 -0.12
N ILE A 98 -44.95 -14.51 0.00
CA ILE A 98 -44.73 -13.52 -1.07
C ILE A 98 -43.77 -12.44 -0.51
N ARG A 99 -42.78 -12.12 -1.27
CA ARG A 99 -41.77 -11.11 -0.93
C ARG A 99 -41.59 -10.12 -2.09
N PRO A 100 -41.31 -8.85 -1.83
CA PRO A 100 -40.88 -7.92 -2.87
C PRO A 100 -39.57 -8.38 -3.54
N TRP A 101 -39.33 -7.86 -4.75
CA TRP A 101 -38.15 -8.26 -5.54
C TRP A 101 -36.81 -8.04 -4.81
N LEU A 102 -36.71 -7.08 -3.89
CA LEU A 102 -35.52 -6.81 -3.09
C LEU A 102 -35.05 -8.04 -2.28
N TRP A 103 -35.99 -8.93 -1.92
CA TRP A 103 -35.68 -10.18 -1.25
C TRP A 103 -34.77 -11.09 -2.09
N MET A 104 -34.83 -11.01 -3.42
CA MET A 104 -33.96 -11.81 -4.29
C MET A 104 -32.49 -11.50 -4.08
N LEU A 105 -32.15 -10.28 -3.66
CA LEU A 105 -30.78 -9.88 -3.30
C LEU A 105 -30.26 -10.61 -2.06
N THR A 106 -31.11 -11.21 -1.24
CA THR A 106 -30.69 -12.09 -0.13
C THR A 106 -30.19 -13.45 -0.62
N ARG A 107 -30.45 -13.80 -1.89
CA ARG A 107 -30.05 -15.07 -2.51
C ARG A 107 -28.80 -14.97 -3.36
N ALA A 108 -28.27 -13.76 -3.52
CA ALA A 108 -27.02 -13.49 -4.20
C ALA A 108 -26.00 -12.92 -3.21
N SER A 109 -24.76 -13.37 -3.32
CA SER A 109 -23.62 -12.83 -2.56
C SER A 109 -22.45 -12.64 -3.51
N ASN A 110 -21.64 -11.63 -3.25
CA ASN A 110 -20.51 -11.33 -4.10
C ASN A 110 -19.33 -10.80 -3.27
N ASN A 111 -18.16 -10.75 -3.94
CA ASN A 111 -16.99 -10.04 -3.49
C ASN A 111 -16.56 -9.11 -4.63
N ARG A 112 -16.68 -7.82 -4.44
CA ARG A 112 -16.38 -6.81 -5.45
C ARG A 112 -16.01 -5.48 -4.83
N ILE A 113 -15.36 -4.66 -5.63
CA ILE A 113 -14.81 -3.38 -5.23
C ILE A 113 -15.47 -2.27 -6.04
N PHE A 114 -15.93 -1.23 -5.35
CA PHE A 114 -16.45 -0.01 -5.94
C PHE A 114 -15.49 1.13 -5.63
N GLN A 115 -15.11 1.92 -6.63
CA GLN A 115 -14.21 3.05 -6.48
C GLN A 115 -14.85 4.32 -7.08
N ASP A 116 -14.65 5.47 -6.40
CA ASP A 116 -15.08 6.80 -6.84
C ASP A 116 -16.60 6.90 -7.13
N LYS A 117 -17.40 6.12 -6.40
CA LYS A 117 -18.86 6.08 -6.51
C LYS A 117 -19.51 6.53 -5.21
N ASP A 118 -20.61 7.25 -5.31
CA ASP A 118 -21.48 7.52 -4.17
C ASP A 118 -22.39 6.33 -3.85
N VAL A 119 -23.07 6.39 -2.71
CA VAL A 119 -23.91 5.28 -2.24
C VAL A 119 -25.05 4.97 -3.21
N VAL A 120 -25.61 5.99 -3.86
CA VAL A 120 -26.76 5.82 -4.78
C VAL A 120 -26.28 5.14 -6.06
N GLU A 121 -25.14 5.58 -6.60
CA GLU A 121 -24.49 4.94 -7.75
C GLU A 121 -24.20 3.44 -7.50
N ILE A 122 -23.73 3.10 -6.27
CA ILE A 122 -23.48 1.71 -5.87
C ILE A 122 -24.78 0.90 -5.80
N ILE A 123 -25.82 1.44 -5.15
CA ILE A 123 -27.14 0.76 -5.03
C ILE A 123 -27.74 0.52 -6.42
N GLU A 124 -27.71 1.52 -7.30
CA GLU A 124 -28.23 1.44 -8.65
C GLU A 124 -27.48 0.40 -9.50
N GLU A 125 -26.18 0.28 -9.32
CA GLU A 125 -25.39 -0.76 -10.00
C GLU A 125 -25.78 -2.16 -9.51
N VAL A 126 -25.92 -2.35 -8.20
CA VAL A 126 -26.39 -3.62 -7.63
C VAL A 126 -27.79 -3.98 -8.15
N PHE A 127 -28.71 -3.02 -8.19
CA PHE A 127 -30.04 -3.26 -8.76
C PHE A 127 -29.98 -3.60 -10.26
N GLY A 128 -29.14 -2.89 -11.00
CA GLY A 128 -28.92 -3.13 -12.44
C GLY A 128 -28.39 -4.52 -12.76
N ASP A 129 -27.46 -5.04 -11.94
CA ASP A 129 -26.92 -6.40 -12.09
C ASP A 129 -28.00 -7.48 -12.02
N HIS A 130 -29.08 -7.23 -11.28
CA HIS A 130 -30.24 -8.12 -11.14
C HIS A 130 -31.40 -7.78 -12.09
N GLY A 131 -31.27 -6.71 -12.89
CA GLY A 131 -32.30 -6.26 -13.81
C GLY A 131 -33.50 -5.59 -13.13
N PHE A 132 -33.36 -5.11 -11.88
CA PHE A 132 -34.39 -4.43 -11.15
C PHE A 132 -34.37 -2.91 -11.43
N VAL A 133 -35.45 -2.42 -12.02
CA VAL A 133 -35.56 -1.01 -12.42
C VAL A 133 -36.80 -0.30 -11.83
N ASP A 134 -37.67 -1.05 -11.10
CA ASP A 134 -38.91 -0.51 -10.59
C ASP A 134 -38.78 0.06 -9.20
N TYR A 135 -38.10 1.21 -9.13
CA TYR A 135 -37.91 1.99 -7.91
C TYR A 135 -38.03 3.49 -8.19
N THR A 136 -38.24 4.28 -7.13
CA THR A 136 -38.26 5.74 -7.17
C THR A 136 -37.34 6.28 -6.09
N LYS A 137 -36.53 7.26 -6.45
CA LYS A 137 -35.68 8.01 -5.50
C LYS A 137 -36.39 9.28 -5.05
N LYS A 138 -36.56 9.45 -3.76
CA LYS A 138 -37.02 10.67 -3.07
C LYS A 138 -35.93 11.10 -2.09
N LEU A 139 -34.74 11.38 -2.64
CA LEU A 139 -33.53 11.71 -1.91
C LEU A 139 -33.23 13.19 -2.07
N ASN A 140 -33.03 13.90 -0.97
CA ASN A 140 -32.74 15.33 -0.92
C ASN A 140 -31.27 15.60 -0.57
N ALA A 141 -30.58 14.70 0.11
CA ALA A 141 -29.17 14.83 0.45
C ALA A 141 -28.27 14.69 -0.78
N SER A 142 -27.08 15.26 -0.69
CA SER A 142 -25.98 14.97 -1.60
C SER A 142 -25.05 13.98 -0.92
N TYR A 143 -24.65 12.96 -1.63
CA TYR A 143 -23.77 11.91 -1.12
C TYR A 143 -22.39 12.04 -1.73
N GLU A 144 -21.36 12.05 -0.88
CA GLU A 144 -19.99 12.12 -1.31
C GLU A 144 -19.54 10.79 -1.89
N LYS A 145 -18.69 10.87 -2.93
CA LYS A 145 -18.09 9.68 -3.54
C LYS A 145 -17.14 9.00 -2.57
N ARG A 146 -17.32 7.70 -2.43
CA ARG A 146 -16.42 6.84 -1.66
C ARG A 146 -15.22 6.51 -2.53
N LEU A 147 -14.03 6.82 -2.04
CA LEU A 147 -12.78 6.46 -2.72
C LEU A 147 -12.68 4.94 -2.93
N TYR A 148 -13.19 4.18 -1.97
CA TYR A 148 -13.09 2.72 -1.95
C TYR A 148 -14.20 2.14 -1.07
N CYS A 149 -14.95 1.20 -1.59
CA CYS A 149 -16.05 0.51 -0.90
C CYS A 149 -16.08 -0.95 -1.35
N VAL A 150 -16.00 -1.86 -0.40
CA VAL A 150 -15.88 -3.30 -0.67
C VAL A 150 -17.12 -4.03 -0.18
N GLN A 151 -17.69 -4.85 -1.04
CA GLN A 151 -18.58 -5.93 -0.66
C GLN A 151 -17.75 -7.20 -0.45
N PHE A 152 -17.82 -7.80 0.74
CA PHE A 152 -17.05 -8.99 1.05
C PHE A 152 -17.83 -10.01 1.89
N GLY A 153 -18.09 -11.19 1.34
CA GLY A 153 -18.71 -12.29 2.05
C GLY A 153 -20.13 -12.03 2.56
N GLU A 154 -20.80 -11.02 2.03
CA GLU A 154 -22.16 -10.61 2.38
C GLU A 154 -23.12 -10.74 1.19
N THR A 155 -24.40 -10.86 1.47
CA THR A 155 -25.41 -10.84 0.41
C THR A 155 -25.53 -9.43 -0.20
N ASP A 156 -25.99 -9.35 -1.43
CA ASP A 156 -26.22 -8.06 -2.08
C ASP A 156 -27.22 -7.20 -1.27
N TYR A 157 -28.22 -7.83 -0.65
CA TYR A 157 -29.15 -7.14 0.27
C TYR A 157 -28.44 -6.59 1.49
N ALA A 158 -27.64 -7.39 2.20
CA ALA A 158 -26.92 -6.93 3.38
C ALA A 158 -25.95 -5.79 3.03
N PHE A 159 -25.27 -5.89 1.89
CA PHE A 159 -24.37 -4.86 1.40
C PHE A 159 -25.08 -3.51 1.21
N ILE A 160 -26.16 -3.46 0.43
CA ILE A 160 -26.89 -2.20 0.21
C ILE A 160 -27.58 -1.71 1.47
N SER A 161 -28.09 -2.62 2.34
CA SER A 161 -28.78 -2.23 3.57
C SER A 161 -27.84 -1.47 4.52
N ARG A 162 -26.63 -2.01 4.77
CA ARG A 162 -25.68 -1.29 5.64
C ARG A 162 -25.23 0.05 5.06
N LEU A 163 -25.12 0.15 3.72
CA LEU A 163 -24.79 1.42 3.06
C LEU A 163 -25.92 2.43 3.19
N MET A 164 -27.17 1.99 3.03
CA MET A 164 -28.35 2.83 3.24
C MET A 164 -28.47 3.29 4.68
N GLU A 165 -28.30 2.39 5.64
CA GLU A 165 -28.33 2.69 7.08
C GLU A 165 -27.25 3.72 7.45
N GLU A 166 -26.02 3.57 6.93
CA GLU A 166 -24.91 4.51 7.18
C GLU A 166 -25.19 5.92 6.66
N GLU A 167 -25.80 6.04 5.49
CA GLU A 167 -26.09 7.34 4.85
C GLU A 167 -27.48 7.88 5.20
N GLY A 168 -28.25 7.17 6.05
CA GLY A 168 -29.58 7.59 6.48
C GLY A 168 -30.66 7.42 5.41
N ILE A 169 -30.40 6.59 4.41
CA ILE A 169 -31.42 6.20 3.42
C ILE A 169 -32.26 5.08 3.99
N TYR A 170 -33.57 5.19 3.88
CA TYR A 170 -34.49 4.13 4.22
C TYR A 170 -35.43 3.87 3.05
N HIS A 171 -36.08 2.72 3.05
CA HIS A 171 -36.99 2.35 1.98
C HIS A 171 -38.31 1.84 2.49
N PHE A 172 -39.31 1.91 1.64
CA PHE A 172 -40.61 1.29 1.82
C PHE A 172 -41.24 0.99 0.46
N TRP A 173 -42.41 0.32 0.48
CA TRP A 173 -43.08 -0.13 -0.72
C TRP A 173 -44.37 0.64 -0.98
N ASN A 174 -44.49 1.25 -2.16
CA ASN A 174 -45.76 1.69 -2.66
C ASN A 174 -46.51 0.48 -3.27
N ASN A 175 -47.82 0.39 -2.95
CA ASN A 175 -48.63 -0.65 -3.51
C ASN A 175 -48.59 -0.65 -5.04
N ALA A 176 -48.73 -1.84 -5.65
CA ALA A 176 -48.79 -1.97 -7.09
C ALA A 176 -50.00 -1.19 -7.65
N VAL A 177 -49.86 -0.70 -8.90
CA VAL A 177 -50.95 0.06 -9.55
C VAL A 177 -52.06 -0.87 -9.97
N ASN A 178 -51.71 -2.06 -10.42
CA ASN A 178 -52.71 -3.06 -10.83
C ASN A 178 -52.51 -4.37 -10.07
N ALA A 179 -53.60 -5.09 -9.94
CA ALA A 179 -53.58 -6.41 -9.33
C ALA A 179 -52.70 -7.39 -10.14
N GLY A 180 -51.87 -8.13 -9.42
CA GLY A 180 -50.93 -9.09 -10.05
C GLY A 180 -49.56 -8.47 -10.44
N GLU A 181 -49.38 -7.17 -10.29
CA GLU A 181 -48.11 -6.50 -10.47
C GLU A 181 -47.26 -6.45 -9.18
N LEU A 182 -45.99 -6.15 -9.31
CA LEU A 182 -45.10 -5.94 -8.17
C LEU A 182 -45.28 -4.56 -7.55
N SER A 183 -45.16 -4.47 -6.23
CA SER A 183 -45.08 -3.20 -5.51
C SER A 183 -43.78 -2.46 -5.90
N LYS A 184 -43.85 -1.11 -5.86
CA LYS A 184 -42.74 -0.24 -6.27
C LYS A 184 -41.92 0.19 -5.07
N LEU A 185 -40.59 0.02 -5.15
CA LEU A 185 -39.68 0.45 -4.10
C LEU A 185 -39.51 1.98 -4.09
N ILE A 186 -39.57 2.59 -2.90
CA ILE A 186 -39.28 4.02 -2.68
C ILE A 186 -38.07 4.13 -1.78
N LEU A 187 -37.04 4.80 -2.26
CA LEU A 187 -35.85 5.18 -1.47
C LEU A 187 -36.04 6.61 -0.95
N CYS A 188 -35.85 6.82 0.32
CA CYS A 188 -36.09 8.10 1.01
C CYS A 188 -34.94 8.47 1.95
N ASP A 189 -34.75 9.78 2.16
CA ASP A 189 -33.81 10.33 3.14
C ASP A 189 -34.38 11.52 3.94
N ASN A 190 -35.64 11.88 3.73
CA ASN A 190 -36.20 13.06 4.38
C ASN A 190 -37.70 12.93 4.66
N LYS A 191 -38.16 13.66 5.67
CA LYS A 191 -39.58 13.68 6.13
C LYS A 191 -40.49 14.59 5.29
N SER A 192 -39.96 15.60 4.61
CA SER A 192 -40.75 16.69 4.09
C SER A 192 -41.38 16.43 2.72
N SER A 193 -40.67 15.75 1.81
CA SER A 193 -41.11 15.52 0.43
C SER A 193 -41.41 14.06 0.10
N SER A 194 -41.10 13.16 1.02
CA SER A 194 -41.15 11.72 0.77
C SER A 194 -42.51 11.11 1.11
N HIS A 195 -43.22 11.70 2.06
CA HIS A 195 -44.44 11.13 2.62
C HIS A 195 -45.69 11.95 2.25
N VAL A 196 -46.71 11.24 1.84
CA VAL A 196 -48.00 11.82 1.44
C VAL A 196 -49.07 11.48 2.49
N ASP A 197 -50.15 12.23 2.47
CA ASP A 197 -51.29 11.93 3.33
C ASP A 197 -51.96 10.61 2.91
N THR A 198 -52.59 9.93 3.87
CA THR A 198 -53.33 8.70 3.62
C THR A 198 -54.44 8.95 2.58
N PRO A 199 -54.46 8.20 1.45
CA PRO A 199 -55.44 8.43 0.39
C PRO A 199 -56.85 8.26 0.87
N GLY A 200 -57.70 9.28 0.58
CA GLY A 200 -59.13 9.28 0.92
C GLY A 200 -59.44 9.59 2.40
N MET A 201 -58.43 9.62 3.28
CA MET A 201 -58.64 9.85 4.70
C MET A 201 -57.36 10.41 5.38
N SER A 202 -57.18 11.72 5.36
CA SER A 202 -56.06 12.38 6.03
C SER A 202 -56.23 12.49 7.54
N THR A 203 -57.47 12.44 8.03
CA THR A 203 -57.82 12.53 9.46
C THR A 203 -58.49 11.25 9.91
N ILE A 204 -58.05 10.66 11.01
CA ILE A 204 -58.61 9.45 11.62
C ILE A 204 -58.93 9.74 13.07
N LYS A 205 -60.14 9.34 13.52
CA LYS A 205 -60.57 9.53 14.89
C LYS A 205 -60.22 8.32 15.75
N PHE A 206 -59.87 8.59 17.00
CA PHE A 206 -59.76 7.55 18.00
C PHE A 206 -61.17 7.27 18.59
N THR A 207 -61.55 6.00 18.60
CA THR A 207 -62.87 5.59 19.14
C THR A 207 -62.77 4.64 20.32
N GLY A 208 -61.57 4.09 20.58
CA GLY A 208 -61.39 3.07 21.60
C GLY A 208 -62.13 1.76 21.29
N SER A 209 -61.84 0.71 22.04
CA SER A 209 -62.38 -0.65 21.82
C SER A 209 -63.74 -0.91 22.48
N GLY A 210 -64.42 0.08 23.13
CA GLY A 210 -65.48 -0.16 24.04
C GLY A 210 -66.86 0.48 23.74
N GLY A 211 -67.08 1.08 22.58
CA GLY A 211 -68.30 1.79 22.26
C GLY A 211 -69.36 0.94 21.55
N ALA A 212 -70.37 0.42 22.29
CA ALA A 212 -71.53 -0.20 21.65
C ALA A 212 -72.32 0.84 20.86
N GLY A 213 -72.33 0.71 19.50
CA GLY A 213 -73.13 1.59 18.62
C GLY A 213 -72.30 2.62 17.82
N ILE A 214 -70.95 2.64 17.94
CA ILE A 214 -70.10 3.49 17.15
C ILE A 214 -69.75 2.74 15.86
N ASN A 215 -69.77 3.47 14.74
CA ASN A 215 -69.30 2.93 13.46
C ASN A 215 -67.74 2.79 13.57
N LEU A 216 -67.25 1.57 13.82
CA LEU A 216 -65.81 1.28 13.97
C LEU A 216 -65.09 1.32 12.63
N ASP A 217 -65.84 1.50 11.53
CA ASP A 217 -65.24 1.62 10.19
C ASP A 217 -64.37 2.89 10.18
N HIS A 218 -63.11 2.71 9.78
CA HIS A 218 -62.14 3.79 9.56
C HIS A 218 -61.68 4.57 10.80
N SER A 219 -61.58 3.91 11.95
CA SER A 219 -61.15 4.54 13.22
C SER A 219 -59.87 3.86 13.78
N VAL A 220 -59.18 4.58 14.64
CA VAL A 220 -58.15 4.01 15.52
C VAL A 220 -58.85 3.45 16.75
N THR A 221 -58.73 2.15 16.94
CA THR A 221 -59.41 1.40 18.00
C THR A 221 -58.56 1.16 19.24
N ASP A 222 -57.23 1.22 19.08
CA ASP A 222 -56.24 1.11 20.15
C ASP A 222 -55.12 2.13 19.92
N TRP A 223 -54.63 2.73 21.01
CA TRP A 223 -53.53 3.69 20.95
C TRP A 223 -52.69 3.64 22.22
N THR A 224 -51.38 3.40 22.05
CA THR A 224 -50.42 3.31 23.15
C THR A 224 -49.22 4.18 22.84
N SER A 225 -48.84 4.99 23.81
CA SER A 225 -47.62 5.83 23.72
C SER A 225 -46.49 5.19 24.50
N ALA A 226 -45.30 5.10 23.88
CA ALA A 226 -44.07 4.67 24.54
C ALA A 226 -43.02 5.77 24.45
N GLU A 227 -42.37 6.05 25.56
CA GLU A 227 -41.17 6.93 25.61
C GLU A 227 -39.98 6.15 26.13
N ASN A 228 -38.84 6.28 25.47
CA ASN A 228 -37.64 5.53 25.76
C ASN A 228 -36.49 6.47 26.14
N VAL A 229 -35.54 5.99 26.92
CA VAL A 229 -34.29 6.70 27.19
C VAL A 229 -33.39 6.61 25.96
N ILE A 230 -32.94 7.76 25.47
CA ILE A 230 -32.00 7.86 24.38
C ILE A 230 -30.71 8.59 24.81
N PRO A 231 -29.54 8.38 24.15
CA PRO A 231 -28.37 9.18 24.38
C PRO A 231 -28.59 10.64 23.95
N GLY A 232 -27.92 11.58 24.61
CA GLY A 232 -28.04 13.00 24.29
C GLY A 232 -27.08 13.47 23.20
N LYS A 233 -26.09 12.68 22.83
CA LYS A 233 -25.14 13.05 21.77
C LYS A 233 -24.49 11.84 21.12
N VAL A 234 -24.07 12.04 19.89
CA VAL A 234 -23.23 11.14 19.10
C VAL A 234 -21.91 11.84 18.81
N THR A 235 -20.81 11.17 19.10
CA THR A 235 -19.47 11.64 18.78
C THR A 235 -18.78 10.63 17.88
N LEU A 236 -18.36 11.06 16.72
CA LEU A 236 -17.58 10.24 15.78
C LEU A 236 -16.17 10.78 15.69
N ASN A 237 -15.21 9.89 15.50
CA ASN A 237 -13.83 10.28 15.21
C ASN A 237 -13.22 9.32 14.19
N ASP A 238 -12.23 9.82 13.45
CA ASP A 238 -11.55 9.02 12.45
C ASP A 238 -10.09 9.46 12.31
N TYR A 239 -9.33 8.68 11.57
CA TYR A 239 -7.92 8.93 11.25
C TYR A 239 -7.70 8.97 9.75
N ASP A 240 -6.90 9.96 9.30
CA ASP A 240 -6.42 10.04 7.92
C ASP A 240 -4.90 10.22 7.89
N MET A 241 -4.21 9.38 7.11
CA MET A 241 -2.75 9.43 7.00
C MET A 241 -2.21 10.73 6.35
N LEU A 242 -3.03 11.43 5.58
CA LEU A 242 -2.66 12.68 4.93
C LEU A 242 -2.71 13.87 5.91
N THR A 243 -3.40 13.70 7.03
CA THR A 243 -3.55 14.71 8.08
C THR A 243 -3.37 14.09 9.48
N PRO A 244 -2.22 13.43 9.76
CA PRO A 244 -2.06 12.49 10.88
C PRO A 244 -2.14 13.13 12.28
N THR A 245 -2.00 14.44 12.38
CA THR A 245 -2.03 15.20 13.65
C THR A 245 -3.30 16.02 13.84
N VAL A 246 -4.22 15.99 12.86
CA VAL A 246 -5.48 16.75 12.92
C VAL A 246 -6.54 15.87 13.56
N SER A 247 -7.28 16.43 14.53
CA SER A 247 -8.48 15.78 15.05
C SER A 247 -9.61 15.92 14.04
N HIS A 248 -10.22 14.80 13.66
CA HIS A 248 -11.37 14.75 12.77
C HIS A 248 -12.68 14.51 13.55
N GLN A 249 -12.65 14.68 14.87
CA GLN A 249 -13.82 14.45 15.71
C GLN A 249 -14.97 15.39 15.33
N VAL A 250 -16.17 14.82 15.22
CA VAL A 250 -17.44 15.52 15.02
C VAL A 250 -18.42 15.13 16.12
N VAL A 251 -19.32 16.04 16.47
CA VAL A 251 -20.30 15.84 17.54
C VAL A 251 -21.65 16.36 17.08
N THR A 252 -22.71 15.57 17.29
CA THR A 252 -24.10 15.98 17.10
C THR A 252 -24.86 15.75 18.40
N GLU A 253 -25.51 16.79 18.90
CA GLU A 253 -26.38 16.72 20.06
C GLU A 253 -27.82 16.51 19.61
N THR A 254 -28.61 15.83 20.44
CA THR A 254 -30.06 15.65 20.17
C THR A 254 -30.79 16.99 20.11
N VAL A 255 -31.70 17.12 19.17
CA VAL A 255 -32.64 18.27 19.08
C VAL A 255 -33.94 18.03 19.85
N VAL A 256 -34.16 16.81 20.34
CA VAL A 256 -35.38 16.45 21.08
C VAL A 256 -35.23 16.86 22.55
N ASP A 257 -36.22 17.57 23.04
CA ASP A 257 -36.29 17.90 24.48
C ASP A 257 -36.63 16.63 25.28
N THR A 258 -35.58 16.00 25.81
CA THR A 258 -35.71 14.78 26.62
C THR A 258 -35.98 15.17 28.06
N ALA A 259 -37.11 14.78 28.61
CA ALA A 259 -37.49 15.06 30.01
C ALA A 259 -36.67 14.28 31.06
N HIS A 260 -35.75 13.42 30.65
CA HIS A 260 -34.93 12.60 31.54
C HIS A 260 -33.52 13.17 31.79
N SER A 261 -32.99 12.90 32.98
CA SER A 261 -31.65 13.39 33.39
C SER A 261 -30.48 12.70 32.71
N HIS A 262 -30.72 11.76 31.80
CA HIS A 262 -29.71 10.92 31.14
C HIS A 262 -29.31 11.45 29.74
N ALA A 263 -29.72 12.65 29.36
CA ALA A 263 -29.33 13.31 28.11
C ALA A 263 -27.83 13.58 27.98
N THR A 264 -27.04 13.35 29.05
CA THR A 264 -25.59 13.48 29.05
C THR A 264 -24.87 12.25 28.52
N TYR A 265 -25.54 11.12 28.34
CA TYR A 265 -24.93 9.91 27.77
C TYR A 265 -24.55 10.12 26.30
N GLU A 266 -23.39 9.56 25.94
CA GLU A 266 -22.75 9.73 24.64
C GLU A 266 -22.57 8.38 23.95
N LEU A 267 -22.87 8.33 22.67
CA LEU A 267 -22.43 7.27 21.77
C LEU A 267 -21.14 7.73 21.09
N TYR A 268 -20.01 7.09 21.43
CA TYR A 268 -18.72 7.35 20.80
C TYR A 268 -18.36 6.20 19.88
N GLN A 269 -17.96 6.53 18.64
CA GLN A 269 -17.52 5.56 17.64
C GLN A 269 -16.17 5.95 17.04
N TYR A 270 -15.26 4.99 16.98
CA TYR A 270 -13.96 5.08 16.30
C TYR A 270 -13.55 3.68 15.75
N PRO A 271 -13.09 3.56 14.52
CA PRO A 271 -13.16 4.56 13.44
C PRO A 271 -14.58 4.67 12.89
N ALA A 272 -14.94 5.84 12.34
CA ALA A 272 -16.25 6.08 11.79
C ALA A 272 -16.30 6.14 10.26
N ASN A 273 -15.20 5.80 9.59
CA ASN A 273 -15.07 5.58 8.14
C ASN A 273 -15.30 6.80 7.22
N TYR A 274 -15.15 8.02 7.74
CA TYR A 274 -15.16 9.25 6.94
C TYR A 274 -13.76 9.87 6.73
N ARG A 275 -12.70 9.30 7.36
CA ARG A 275 -11.31 9.77 7.25
C ARG A 275 -11.20 11.27 7.62
N LYS A 276 -10.77 12.14 6.68
CA LYS A 276 -10.66 13.60 6.88
C LYS A 276 -11.89 14.37 6.43
N ASP A 277 -12.89 13.70 5.86
CA ASP A 277 -14.13 14.34 5.38
C ASP A 277 -15.09 14.62 6.54
N THR A 278 -14.86 15.72 7.24
CA THR A 278 -15.69 16.13 8.37
C THR A 278 -17.11 16.52 7.97
N ALA A 279 -17.37 16.89 6.71
CA ALA A 279 -18.73 17.16 6.23
C ALA A 279 -19.55 15.86 6.21
N ARG A 280 -18.98 14.78 5.65
CA ARG A 280 -19.56 13.45 5.73
C ARG A 280 -19.66 12.97 7.18
N GLY A 281 -18.62 13.18 7.99
CA GLY A 281 -18.63 12.83 9.42
C GLY A 281 -19.78 13.49 10.19
N ASN A 282 -20.04 14.78 9.97
CA ASN A 282 -21.16 15.51 10.57
C ASN A 282 -22.51 14.92 10.14
N ARG A 283 -22.70 14.65 8.84
CA ARG A 283 -23.94 14.02 8.35
C ARG A 283 -24.14 12.62 8.97
N MET A 284 -23.10 11.80 9.06
CA MET A 284 -23.20 10.48 9.70
C MET A 284 -23.55 10.58 11.18
N ALA A 285 -22.97 11.56 11.90
CA ALA A 285 -23.31 11.80 13.29
C ALA A 285 -24.78 12.26 13.46
N GLU A 286 -25.27 13.10 12.54
CA GLU A 286 -26.67 13.52 12.47
C GLU A 286 -27.60 12.33 12.20
N VAL A 287 -27.33 11.51 11.20
CA VAL A 287 -28.09 10.30 10.88
C VAL A 287 -28.18 9.35 12.08
N LEU A 288 -27.04 9.11 12.76
CA LEU A 288 -27.02 8.26 13.95
C LEU A 288 -27.81 8.86 15.12
N MET A 289 -27.78 10.19 15.28
CA MET A 289 -28.57 10.86 16.33
C MET A 289 -30.08 10.81 16.00
N GLU A 290 -30.47 11.13 14.77
CA GLU A 290 -31.85 11.03 14.30
C GLU A 290 -32.40 9.59 14.43
N ALA A 291 -31.57 8.57 14.24
CA ALA A 291 -31.95 7.18 14.47
C ALA A 291 -32.27 6.89 15.95
N GLN A 292 -31.59 7.54 16.90
CA GLN A 292 -31.92 7.46 18.31
C GLN A 292 -33.21 8.25 18.60
N GLU A 293 -33.36 9.43 18.01
CA GLU A 293 -34.57 10.29 18.18
C GLU A 293 -35.84 9.63 17.65
N THR A 294 -35.74 8.85 16.56
CA THR A 294 -36.82 8.02 16.02
C THR A 294 -37.44 7.10 17.10
N GLU A 295 -36.59 6.55 17.97
CA GLU A 295 -37.03 5.62 19.02
C GLU A 295 -37.47 6.30 20.30
N TYR A 296 -37.29 7.62 20.43
CA TYR A 296 -37.59 8.32 21.68
C TYR A 296 -39.07 8.25 22.04
N LYS A 297 -39.95 8.66 21.10
CA LYS A 297 -41.40 8.65 21.28
C LYS A 297 -42.06 7.86 20.16
N VAL A 298 -42.52 6.69 20.49
CA VAL A 298 -43.13 5.77 19.52
C VAL A 298 -44.58 5.54 19.91
N ARG A 299 -45.44 5.46 18.91
CA ARG A 299 -46.87 5.19 19.06
C ARG A 299 -47.21 3.84 18.44
N HIS A 300 -48.01 3.06 19.16
CA HIS A 300 -48.55 1.82 18.65
C HIS A 300 -50.06 1.96 18.60
N GLY A 301 -50.65 1.61 17.46
CA GLY A 301 -52.08 1.70 17.27
C GLY A 301 -52.66 0.50 16.56
N ALA A 302 -53.97 0.33 16.70
CA ALA A 302 -54.73 -0.58 15.87
C ALA A 302 -55.84 0.18 15.15
N THR A 303 -56.12 -0.19 13.89
CA THR A 303 -57.16 0.45 13.08
C THR A 303 -57.91 -0.54 12.22
N THR A 304 -59.16 -0.25 11.94
CA THR A 304 -59.95 -0.95 10.93
C THR A 304 -59.90 -0.26 9.55
N SER A 305 -59.22 0.88 9.46
CA SER A 305 -59.04 1.58 8.19
C SER A 305 -58.18 0.80 7.23
N ARG A 306 -58.73 0.42 6.10
CA ARG A 306 -58.01 -0.29 5.01
C ARG A 306 -57.08 0.64 4.21
N ASN A 307 -57.18 1.96 4.43
CA ASN A 307 -56.39 2.95 3.70
C ASN A 307 -55.06 3.25 4.37
N LEU A 308 -54.92 2.99 5.68
CA LEU A 308 -53.67 3.25 6.39
C LEU A 308 -52.54 2.40 5.81
N ALA A 309 -51.44 3.05 5.42
CA ALA A 309 -50.31 2.42 4.80
C ALA A 309 -49.00 2.96 5.34
N ILE A 310 -47.96 2.13 5.31
CA ILE A 310 -46.61 2.54 5.62
C ILE A 310 -46.16 3.73 4.71
N GLY A 311 -45.46 4.68 5.30
CA GLY A 311 -44.97 5.86 4.56
C GLY A 311 -46.04 6.94 4.34
N HIS A 312 -47.26 6.73 4.83
CA HIS A 312 -48.32 7.73 4.78
C HIS A 312 -48.49 8.47 6.12
N LYS A 313 -48.90 9.72 6.03
CA LYS A 313 -49.21 10.58 7.16
C LYS A 313 -50.72 10.57 7.42
N PHE A 314 -51.09 10.75 8.69
CA PHE A 314 -52.47 10.98 9.11
C PHE A 314 -52.51 11.90 10.33
N THR A 315 -53.62 12.64 10.48
CA THR A 315 -53.91 13.41 11.67
C THR A 315 -54.80 12.56 12.58
N LEU A 316 -54.39 12.34 13.83
CA LEU A 316 -55.22 11.67 14.84
C LEU A 316 -56.02 12.72 15.63
N GLU A 317 -57.32 12.52 15.70
CA GLU A 317 -58.25 13.36 16.48
C GLU A 317 -58.99 12.53 17.54
N GLU A 318 -59.47 13.22 18.57
CA GLU A 318 -60.22 12.62 19.70
C GLU A 318 -59.37 11.53 20.43
N ALA A 319 -58.07 11.67 20.38
CA ALA A 319 -57.12 10.76 21.02
C ALA A 319 -57.08 10.95 22.55
N PRO A 320 -56.45 10.04 23.31
CA PRO A 320 -56.13 10.27 24.71
C PRO A 320 -55.42 11.61 24.92
N GLU A 321 -55.54 12.22 26.09
CA GLU A 321 -55.03 13.56 26.39
C GLU A 321 -53.57 13.76 25.98
N GLY A 322 -53.33 14.76 25.11
CA GLY A 322 -52.04 15.14 24.62
C GLY A 322 -51.54 14.34 23.42
N GLU A 323 -52.36 13.45 22.84
CA GLU A 323 -51.97 12.59 21.73
C GLU A 323 -52.65 12.98 20.38
N ASP A 324 -53.48 14.02 20.34
CA ASP A 324 -53.91 14.58 19.06
C ASP A 324 -52.75 15.17 18.31
N GLY A 325 -52.62 14.85 16.99
CA GLY A 325 -51.50 15.35 16.19
C GLY A 325 -51.27 14.61 14.87
N ASP A 326 -50.21 15.01 14.19
CA ASP A 326 -49.85 14.47 12.90
C ASP A 326 -48.80 13.37 13.05
N TYR A 327 -49.09 12.22 12.49
CA TYR A 327 -48.26 11.03 12.61
C TYR A 327 -47.87 10.45 11.26
N LEU A 328 -46.68 9.85 11.22
CA LEU A 328 -46.16 9.07 10.10
C LEU A 328 -46.16 7.58 10.46
N VAL A 329 -46.76 6.75 9.64
CA VAL A 329 -46.74 5.29 9.80
C VAL A 329 -45.39 4.75 9.36
N ILE A 330 -44.66 4.11 10.27
CA ILE A 330 -43.33 3.57 10.02
C ILE A 330 -43.28 2.03 9.97
N ALA A 331 -44.30 1.37 10.54
CA ALA A 331 -44.51 -0.07 10.40
C ALA A 331 -46.00 -0.37 10.44
N ALA A 332 -46.42 -1.43 9.75
CA ALA A 332 -47.81 -1.88 9.71
C ALA A 332 -47.87 -3.40 9.54
N THR A 333 -48.72 -4.04 10.34
CA THR A 333 -49.12 -5.45 10.16
C THR A 333 -50.59 -5.51 9.84
N HIS A 334 -50.88 -5.93 8.60
CA HIS A 334 -52.25 -6.08 8.11
C HIS A 334 -52.69 -7.51 8.30
N TYR A 335 -53.74 -7.69 9.06
CA TYR A 335 -54.43 -8.97 9.25
C TYR A 335 -55.68 -8.99 8.38
N ILE A 336 -55.72 -9.89 7.44
CA ILE A 336 -56.77 -10.01 6.44
C ILE A 336 -57.46 -11.36 6.62
N ARG A 337 -58.74 -11.34 6.80
CA ARG A 337 -59.56 -12.52 6.97
C ARG A 337 -60.92 -12.32 6.28
N PRO A 338 -61.04 -12.65 4.97
CA PRO A 338 -62.27 -12.39 4.21
C PRO A 338 -63.50 -13.05 4.85
N SER A 339 -64.71 -12.43 4.71
CA SER A 339 -65.90 -12.70 5.51
C SER A 339 -66.43 -14.13 5.53
N ILE A 340 -67.28 -14.41 6.55
CA ILE A 340 -67.69 -15.74 7.01
C ILE A 340 -68.56 -16.49 6.03
N SER A 341 -69.32 -15.82 5.13
CA SER A 341 -70.30 -16.44 4.26
C SER A 341 -69.75 -17.40 3.21
N GLN A 342 -68.48 -17.24 2.85
CA GLN A 342 -67.78 -18.10 1.88
C GLN A 342 -66.77 -19.09 2.51
N ARG A 343 -66.67 -19.16 3.85
CA ARG A 343 -65.51 -19.72 4.56
C ARG A 343 -65.77 -20.98 5.40
N GLN A 344 -66.97 -21.19 5.89
CA GLN A 344 -67.15 -22.14 7.02
C GLN A 344 -66.60 -23.56 6.76
N ASP A 345 -66.52 -23.96 5.47
CA ASP A 345 -66.02 -25.28 5.12
C ASP A 345 -64.52 -25.33 4.77
N HIS A 346 -63.92 -24.19 4.31
CA HIS A 346 -62.56 -24.18 3.79
C HIS A 346 -61.52 -23.80 4.85
N ASN A 347 -61.88 -23.03 5.84
CA ASN A 347 -61.00 -22.63 6.93
C ASN A 347 -60.48 -23.77 7.81
N GLN A 348 -61.21 -24.90 7.91
CA GLN A 348 -60.73 -26.06 8.65
C GLN A 348 -59.53 -26.79 7.98
N LEU A 349 -59.41 -26.71 6.65
CA LEU A 349 -58.29 -27.34 5.91
C LEU A 349 -56.91 -26.76 6.26
N ILE A 350 -56.86 -25.48 6.60
CA ILE A 350 -55.62 -24.74 6.85
C ILE A 350 -55.37 -24.61 8.35
N ARG A 351 -56.42 -24.40 9.16
CA ARG A 351 -56.34 -24.19 10.62
C ARG A 351 -55.70 -25.34 11.40
N ASP A 352 -55.88 -26.56 10.97
CA ASP A 352 -55.38 -27.74 11.67
C ASP A 352 -53.88 -27.96 11.56
N ARG A 353 -53.17 -27.19 10.70
CA ARG A 353 -51.74 -27.42 10.41
C ARG A 353 -50.80 -26.19 10.55
N ARG A 354 -51.29 -24.95 10.43
CA ARG A 354 -50.54 -23.72 10.71
C ARG A 354 -51.46 -22.68 11.33
N ASN A 355 -51.17 -22.27 12.56
CA ASN A 355 -51.85 -21.14 13.20
C ASN A 355 -51.23 -19.84 12.67
N LEU A 356 -51.78 -19.20 11.64
CA LEU A 356 -51.64 -17.76 11.54
C LEU A 356 -52.29 -17.16 12.79
N GLN A 357 -51.48 -16.54 13.64
CA GLN A 357 -51.96 -15.93 14.86
C GLN A 357 -52.61 -14.61 14.49
N TYR A 358 -53.92 -14.61 14.47
CA TYR A 358 -54.72 -13.40 14.39
C TYR A 358 -54.93 -12.82 15.77
N PRO A 359 -54.95 -11.49 15.95
CA PRO A 359 -55.33 -10.89 17.22
C PRO A 359 -56.71 -11.35 17.67
N GLU A 360 -56.88 -11.58 18.98
CA GLU A 360 -58.16 -12.03 19.54
C GLU A 360 -59.30 -11.01 19.23
N GLU A 361 -58.95 -9.73 19.13
CA GLU A 361 -59.85 -8.61 18.81
C GLU A 361 -60.42 -8.70 17.39
N MET A 362 -59.84 -9.51 16.51
CA MET A 362 -60.35 -9.77 15.16
C MET A 362 -61.53 -10.73 15.09
N GLU A 363 -62.02 -11.27 16.21
CA GLU A 363 -63.14 -12.16 16.15
C GLU A 363 -64.36 -11.44 15.59
N GLY A 364 -64.84 -11.84 14.41
CA GLY A 364 -65.95 -11.22 13.69
C GLY A 364 -65.58 -10.09 12.73
N MET A 365 -64.31 -9.69 12.63
CA MET A 365 -63.82 -8.73 11.65
C MET A 365 -63.14 -9.43 10.47
N ASP A 366 -63.13 -8.77 9.30
CA ASP A 366 -62.47 -9.25 8.10
C ASP A 366 -61.11 -8.55 7.86
N TYR A 367 -60.86 -7.45 8.59
CA TYR A 367 -59.60 -6.72 8.51
C TYR A 367 -59.27 -5.99 9.80
N GLN A 368 -57.99 -5.99 10.19
CA GLN A 368 -57.38 -5.13 11.19
C GLN A 368 -55.95 -4.79 10.77
N CYS A 369 -55.50 -3.58 11.02
CA CYS A 369 -54.10 -3.19 10.89
C CYS A 369 -53.58 -2.77 12.26
N ARG A 370 -52.49 -3.38 12.71
CA ARG A 370 -51.67 -2.88 13.80
C ARG A 370 -50.52 -2.09 13.21
N PHE A 371 -50.23 -0.93 13.76
CA PHE A 371 -49.22 -0.06 13.19
C PHE A 371 -48.37 0.62 14.26
N LYS A 372 -47.18 1.05 13.83
CA LYS A 372 -46.25 1.86 14.59
C LYS A 372 -46.12 3.21 13.90
N ALA A 373 -46.18 4.28 14.68
CA ALA A 373 -46.12 5.64 14.14
C ALA A 373 -45.20 6.54 14.99
N ILE A 374 -44.67 7.56 14.37
CA ILE A 374 -43.94 8.65 15.02
C ILE A 374 -44.55 9.99 14.64
N SER A 375 -44.28 11.06 15.44
CA SER A 375 -44.68 12.41 15.05
C SER A 375 -44.02 12.80 13.72
N THR A 376 -44.74 13.52 12.87
CA THR A 376 -44.20 14.07 11.62
C THR A 376 -43.08 15.09 11.83
N ASP A 377 -42.91 15.61 13.06
CA ASP A 377 -41.81 16.49 13.44
C ASP A 377 -40.46 15.76 13.52
N ILE A 378 -40.47 14.46 13.75
CA ILE A 378 -39.27 13.63 13.85
C ILE A 378 -38.82 13.18 12.46
N GLN A 379 -37.52 13.32 12.19
CA GLN A 379 -36.93 12.70 11.02
C GLN A 379 -36.68 11.21 11.29
N TYR A 380 -37.31 10.36 10.49
CA TYR A 380 -37.07 8.92 10.57
C TYR A 380 -35.68 8.58 10.04
N ARG A 381 -34.97 7.73 10.77
CA ARG A 381 -33.79 7.00 10.30
C ARG A 381 -33.83 5.56 10.78
N SER A 382 -33.42 4.64 9.92
CA SER A 382 -33.22 3.26 10.33
C SER A 382 -32.00 3.15 11.26
N LYS A 383 -32.10 2.29 12.28
CA LYS A 383 -30.92 1.91 13.06
C LYS A 383 -29.93 1.14 12.19
N CYS A 384 -28.63 1.33 12.44
CA CYS A 384 -27.59 0.49 11.85
C CYS A 384 -27.66 -0.92 12.48
N LYS A 385 -28.46 -1.79 11.88
CA LYS A 385 -28.67 -3.19 12.32
C LYS A 385 -27.82 -4.17 11.54
N THR A 386 -27.53 -3.84 10.29
CA THR A 386 -26.79 -4.71 9.37
C THR A 386 -25.31 -4.71 9.75
N PRO A 387 -24.74 -5.86 10.10
CA PRO A 387 -23.35 -5.93 10.53
C PRO A 387 -22.40 -5.62 9.37
N TRP A 388 -21.35 -4.88 9.65
CA TRP A 388 -20.24 -4.68 8.73
C TRP A 388 -19.48 -6.00 8.52
N PRO A 389 -19.05 -6.30 7.27
CA PRO A 389 -18.18 -7.43 7.03
C PRO A 389 -16.84 -7.20 7.72
N SER A 390 -16.32 -8.25 8.36
CA SER A 390 -15.03 -8.20 9.05
C SER A 390 -14.03 -9.12 8.36
N MET A 391 -13.00 -8.52 7.77
CA MET A 391 -11.88 -9.24 7.17
C MET A 391 -10.81 -9.51 8.23
N THR A 392 -10.90 -10.67 8.85
CA THR A 392 -9.96 -11.11 9.91
C THR A 392 -8.79 -11.90 9.32
N GLY A 393 -7.63 -11.87 10.02
CA GLY A 393 -6.45 -12.61 9.61
C GLY A 393 -5.64 -11.92 8.51
N ILE A 394 -4.98 -12.74 7.69
CA ILE A 394 -4.17 -12.28 6.56
C ILE A 394 -4.84 -12.64 5.24
N HIS A 395 -4.69 -11.77 4.27
CA HIS A 395 -5.11 -11.99 2.88
C HIS A 395 -3.90 -11.79 1.98
N SER A 396 -3.82 -12.50 0.88
CA SER A 396 -2.81 -12.23 -0.14
C SER A 396 -3.40 -11.48 -1.33
N ALA A 397 -2.54 -10.72 -2.02
CA ALA A 397 -2.89 -10.05 -3.25
C ALA A 397 -1.64 -9.90 -4.14
N HIS A 398 -1.82 -9.71 -5.43
CA HIS A 398 -0.75 -9.40 -6.36
C HIS A 398 -0.66 -7.89 -6.60
N VAL A 399 0.56 -7.37 -6.60
CA VAL A 399 0.80 -5.96 -6.93
C VAL A 399 0.52 -5.72 -8.39
N VAL A 400 -0.20 -4.65 -8.71
CA VAL A 400 -0.60 -4.30 -10.08
C VAL A 400 -0.26 -2.86 -10.42
N GLY A 401 -0.29 -2.55 -11.71
CA GLY A 401 -0.03 -1.20 -12.24
C GLY A 401 -0.20 -1.14 -13.75
N PRO A 402 0.17 0.00 -14.37
CA PRO A 402 0.08 0.20 -15.81
C PRO A 402 0.90 -0.81 -16.60
N SER A 403 0.37 -1.23 -17.73
CA SER A 403 1.05 -2.19 -18.63
C SER A 403 2.44 -1.70 -19.02
N GLY A 404 3.44 -2.60 -18.88
CA GLY A 404 4.84 -2.33 -19.22
C GLY A 404 5.63 -1.61 -18.12
N GLU A 405 5.04 -1.31 -16.96
CA GLU A 405 5.76 -0.86 -15.78
C GLU A 405 6.16 -2.06 -14.89
N GLU A 406 7.24 -1.89 -14.12
CA GLU A 406 7.67 -2.86 -13.11
C GLU A 406 7.44 -2.35 -11.69
N ILE A 407 7.38 -1.03 -11.54
CA ILE A 407 7.20 -0.35 -10.26
C ILE A 407 6.15 0.72 -10.46
N TYR A 408 5.09 0.67 -9.65
CA TYR A 408 4.03 1.68 -9.67
C TYR A 408 3.68 2.09 -8.24
N THR A 409 3.99 3.32 -7.89
CA THR A 409 3.81 3.86 -6.54
C THR A 409 3.51 5.35 -6.59
N ASP A 410 2.89 5.87 -5.55
CA ASP A 410 2.69 7.30 -5.38
C ASP A 410 3.79 7.96 -4.50
N GLU A 411 3.61 9.24 -4.19
CA GLU A 411 4.55 10.03 -3.35
C GLU A 411 4.70 9.53 -1.91
N HIS A 412 3.78 8.69 -1.43
CA HIS A 412 3.80 8.09 -0.09
C HIS A 412 4.30 6.64 -0.09
N GLY A 413 4.77 6.13 -1.21
CA GLY A 413 5.19 4.74 -1.34
C GLY A 413 4.05 3.73 -1.29
N ARG A 414 2.80 4.16 -1.56
CA ARG A 414 1.63 3.28 -1.65
C ARG A 414 1.62 2.54 -2.97
N ILE A 415 0.99 1.38 -2.97
CA ILE A 415 0.86 0.51 -4.15
C ILE A 415 -0.60 0.18 -4.43
N LYS A 416 -0.85 -0.43 -5.57
CA LYS A 416 -2.14 -0.99 -5.93
C LYS A 416 -2.02 -2.50 -6.12
N VAL A 417 -3.11 -3.22 -5.83
CA VAL A 417 -3.12 -4.68 -5.86
C VAL A 417 -4.36 -5.22 -6.56
N GLN A 418 -4.31 -6.48 -6.95
CA GLN A 418 -5.47 -7.29 -7.34
C GLN A 418 -5.67 -8.38 -6.30
N PHE A 419 -6.85 -8.41 -5.68
CA PHE A 419 -7.22 -9.48 -4.77
C PHE A 419 -7.70 -10.72 -5.55
N PRO A 420 -7.32 -11.95 -5.13
CA PRO A 420 -7.79 -13.18 -5.79
C PRO A 420 -9.31 -13.38 -5.73
N TRP A 421 -9.99 -12.81 -4.73
CA TRP A 421 -11.44 -12.89 -4.58
C TRP A 421 -12.19 -11.85 -5.41
N ASP A 422 -11.54 -10.80 -5.89
CA ASP A 422 -12.14 -9.79 -6.76
C ASP A 422 -12.24 -10.32 -8.19
N ARG A 423 -13.47 -10.60 -8.60
CA ARG A 423 -13.80 -11.22 -9.90
C ARG A 423 -13.94 -10.22 -11.04
N VAL A 424 -13.96 -8.92 -10.72
CA VAL A 424 -14.25 -7.83 -11.67
C VAL A 424 -12.99 -7.06 -12.03
N GLY A 425 -12.02 -7.04 -11.14
CA GLY A 425 -10.74 -6.34 -11.32
C GLY A 425 -9.99 -6.78 -12.59
N GLN A 426 -9.35 -5.82 -13.25
CA GLN A 426 -8.70 -6.02 -14.57
C GLN A 426 -7.20 -6.32 -14.45
N ASN A 427 -6.65 -6.52 -13.26
CA ASN A 427 -5.21 -6.67 -12.97
C ASN A 427 -4.39 -5.48 -13.49
N ASP A 428 -4.88 -4.28 -13.28
CA ASP A 428 -4.26 -3.04 -13.72
C ASP A 428 -4.26 -1.96 -12.61
N GLU A 429 -3.85 -0.75 -12.94
CA GLU A 429 -3.83 0.40 -12.02
C GLU A 429 -5.21 0.82 -11.47
N ASN A 430 -6.30 0.24 -11.97
CA ASN A 430 -7.66 0.53 -11.52
C ASN A 430 -8.23 -0.54 -10.60
N SER A 431 -7.51 -1.61 -10.32
CA SER A 431 -8.00 -2.74 -9.51
C SER A 431 -8.31 -2.34 -8.06
N THR A 432 -7.51 -1.44 -7.44
CA THR A 432 -7.78 -0.94 -6.08
C THR A 432 -7.46 0.53 -5.92
N CYS A 433 -7.81 1.09 -4.75
CA CYS A 433 -7.24 2.35 -4.28
C CYS A 433 -5.75 2.20 -3.97
N TRP A 434 -5.06 3.33 -3.69
CA TRP A 434 -3.71 3.34 -3.18
C TRP A 434 -3.65 2.76 -1.75
N ILE A 435 -2.86 1.69 -1.58
CA ILE A 435 -2.73 0.94 -0.33
C ILE A 435 -1.38 1.24 0.32
N ARG A 436 -1.38 1.57 1.61
CA ARG A 436 -0.16 1.82 2.41
C ARG A 436 0.66 0.55 2.54
N VAL A 437 1.99 0.71 2.51
CA VAL A 437 2.93 -0.39 2.74
C VAL A 437 3.61 -0.19 4.08
N ALA A 438 3.48 -1.17 4.96
CA ALA A 438 4.22 -1.19 6.22
C ALA A 438 5.71 -1.42 5.96
N THR A 439 6.56 -0.73 6.70
CA THR A 439 8.01 -0.88 6.65
C THR A 439 8.55 -1.13 8.05
N PRO A 440 9.64 -1.90 8.21
CA PRO A 440 10.23 -2.19 9.51
C PRO A 440 10.67 -0.94 10.28
N TRP A 441 10.96 0.17 9.58
CA TRP A 441 11.43 1.39 10.20
C TRP A 441 11.08 2.60 9.34
N SER A 442 10.35 3.57 9.91
CA SER A 442 9.91 4.77 9.20
C SER A 442 9.99 6.01 10.10
N GLY A 443 10.40 7.12 9.51
CA GLY A 443 10.44 8.43 10.15
C GLY A 443 10.43 9.54 9.10
N LYS A 444 10.54 10.80 9.54
CA LYS A 444 10.54 11.94 8.64
C LYS A 444 11.87 11.98 7.87
N ASP A 445 11.80 11.68 6.56
CA ASP A 445 12.93 11.65 5.63
C ASP A 445 14.03 10.61 5.98
N TRP A 446 13.68 9.56 6.75
CA TRP A 446 14.60 8.47 7.09
C TRP A 446 13.86 7.16 7.36
N GLY A 447 14.55 6.04 7.24
CA GLY A 447 14.01 4.70 7.48
C GLY A 447 14.46 3.68 6.45
N MET A 448 13.79 2.53 6.44
CA MET A 448 13.98 1.44 5.48
C MET A 448 12.87 1.47 4.44
N VAL A 449 13.22 1.53 3.17
CA VAL A 449 12.26 1.59 2.06
C VAL A 449 12.47 0.40 1.12
N ALA A 450 11.40 -0.38 0.92
CA ALA A 450 11.35 -1.42 -0.09
C ALA A 450 9.92 -1.43 -0.67
N ILE A 451 9.74 -0.89 -1.86
CA ILE A 451 8.43 -0.84 -2.52
C ILE A 451 8.19 -2.18 -3.21
N PRO A 452 7.08 -2.89 -2.90
CA PRO A 452 6.66 -4.07 -3.64
C PRO A 452 6.44 -3.73 -5.11
N ARG A 453 6.93 -4.60 -6.01
CA ARG A 453 6.85 -4.40 -7.46
C ARG A 453 5.67 -5.16 -8.05
N ILE A 454 5.25 -4.77 -9.25
CA ILE A 454 4.20 -5.45 -10.02
C ILE A 454 4.55 -6.95 -10.10
N ASP A 455 3.51 -7.80 -10.03
CA ASP A 455 3.52 -9.27 -9.98
C ASP A 455 4.02 -9.89 -8.66
N GLN A 456 4.50 -9.10 -7.69
CA GLN A 456 4.85 -9.64 -6.38
C GLN A 456 3.60 -9.90 -5.53
N GLU A 457 3.64 -10.99 -4.76
CA GLU A 457 2.60 -11.31 -3.79
C GLU A 457 2.84 -10.59 -2.47
N VAL A 458 1.81 -9.93 -1.96
CA VAL A 458 1.84 -9.17 -0.72
C VAL A 458 0.83 -9.69 0.29
N ILE A 459 1.16 -9.55 1.56
CA ILE A 459 0.25 -9.82 2.68
C ILE A 459 -0.54 -8.55 2.96
N ILE A 460 -1.86 -8.67 2.95
CA ILE A 460 -2.78 -7.58 3.27
C ILE A 460 -3.47 -7.89 4.60
N GLN A 461 -3.53 -6.89 5.47
CA GLN A 461 -4.41 -6.84 6.64
C GLN A 461 -5.31 -5.62 6.50
N PHE A 462 -6.39 -5.62 7.27
CA PHE A 462 -7.39 -4.55 7.21
C PHE A 462 -7.49 -3.86 8.56
N GLU A 463 -7.41 -2.52 8.58
CA GLU A 463 -7.50 -1.73 9.81
C GLU A 463 -8.85 -2.04 10.51
N ASN A 464 -8.80 -2.56 11.73
CA ASN A 464 -9.97 -3.03 12.50
C ASN A 464 -10.87 -4.05 11.75
N GLY A 465 -10.33 -4.79 10.81
CA GLY A 465 -11.09 -5.72 9.97
C GLY A 465 -11.95 -5.06 8.90
N ASN A 466 -11.87 -3.75 8.71
CA ASN A 466 -12.67 -3.03 7.72
C ASN A 466 -12.14 -3.26 6.30
N PRO A 467 -12.91 -3.90 5.39
CA PRO A 467 -12.50 -4.17 4.02
C PRO A 467 -12.13 -2.92 3.21
N ASP A 468 -12.63 -1.74 3.59
CA ASP A 468 -12.33 -0.48 2.93
C ASP A 468 -10.98 0.14 3.34
N ARG A 469 -10.25 -0.51 4.28
CA ARG A 469 -8.99 -0.01 4.86
C ARG A 469 -7.86 -1.03 4.78
N PRO A 470 -7.46 -1.47 3.58
CA PRO A 470 -6.35 -2.41 3.40
C PRO A 470 -4.99 -1.76 3.72
N VAL A 471 -4.07 -2.57 4.29
CA VAL A 471 -2.67 -2.22 4.55
C VAL A 471 -1.80 -3.41 4.18
N VAL A 472 -0.77 -3.19 3.37
CA VAL A 472 0.27 -4.20 3.11
C VAL A 472 1.16 -4.31 4.33
N THR A 473 1.28 -5.52 4.88
CA THR A 473 2.08 -5.80 6.10
C THR A 473 3.28 -6.71 5.84
N GLY A 474 3.42 -7.25 4.63
CA GLY A 474 4.54 -8.09 4.24
C GLY A 474 4.49 -8.53 2.79
N MET A 475 5.43 -9.40 2.43
CA MET A 475 5.52 -10.03 1.11
C MET A 475 5.69 -11.53 1.26
N LEU A 476 5.26 -12.29 0.26
CA LEU A 476 5.40 -13.74 0.20
C LEU A 476 6.09 -14.14 -1.10
N TRP A 477 6.87 -15.20 -1.03
CA TRP A 477 7.31 -15.91 -2.21
C TRP A 477 6.27 -16.92 -2.65
N ASN A 478 6.20 -17.15 -3.95
CA ASN A 478 5.35 -18.16 -4.55
C ASN A 478 6.11 -18.90 -5.67
N GLU A 479 5.44 -19.70 -6.48
CA GLU A 479 6.12 -20.47 -7.54
C GLU A 479 6.75 -19.58 -8.62
N ASP A 480 6.18 -18.40 -8.89
CA ASP A 480 6.70 -17.43 -9.88
C ASP A 480 7.78 -16.51 -9.30
N THR A 481 7.72 -16.22 -8.00
CA THR A 481 8.62 -15.33 -7.27
C THR A 481 9.40 -16.07 -6.19
N LYS A 482 10.33 -16.97 -6.60
CA LYS A 482 11.15 -17.77 -5.68
C LYS A 482 12.17 -16.92 -4.92
N PRO A 483 12.67 -17.39 -3.75
CA PRO A 483 13.73 -16.75 -3.01
C PRO A 483 14.97 -16.47 -3.87
N ALA A 484 15.70 -15.42 -3.53
CA ALA A 484 16.92 -15.02 -4.25
C ALA A 484 18.08 -16.00 -4.08
N PHE A 485 18.04 -16.82 -3.04
CA PHE A 485 19.05 -17.81 -2.72
C PHE A 485 18.54 -19.23 -3.03
N PRO A 486 19.43 -20.19 -3.45
CA PRO A 486 19.01 -21.50 -3.95
C PRO A 486 18.64 -22.47 -2.83
N TYR A 487 17.49 -22.28 -2.20
CA TYR A 487 16.94 -23.22 -1.24
C TYR A 487 16.36 -24.48 -1.94
N PRO A 488 16.46 -25.68 -1.33
CA PRO A 488 17.05 -25.98 -0.03
C PRO A 488 18.56 -26.23 -0.06
N ASP A 489 19.24 -26.12 -1.21
CA ASP A 489 20.63 -26.56 -1.40
C ASP A 489 21.63 -25.75 -0.57
N LYS A 490 21.36 -24.47 -0.34
CA LYS A 490 22.20 -23.56 0.44
C LYS A 490 21.37 -22.83 1.51
N PRO A 491 20.98 -23.52 2.58
CA PRO A 491 20.09 -22.95 3.59
C PRO A 491 20.76 -21.90 4.49
N THR A 492 22.09 -21.82 4.48
CA THR A 492 22.90 -20.86 5.25
C THR A 492 23.08 -19.52 4.55
N GLU A 493 22.79 -19.43 3.24
CA GLU A 493 22.83 -18.16 2.50
C GLU A 493 21.59 -17.30 2.84
N LEU A 494 21.82 -16.07 3.27
CA LEU A 494 20.77 -15.08 3.57
C LEU A 494 21.23 -13.68 3.17
N GLY A 495 20.28 -12.74 3.01
CA GLY A 495 20.65 -11.37 2.68
C GLY A 495 19.59 -10.60 1.91
N ILE A 496 20.03 -9.52 1.29
CA ILE A 496 19.21 -8.64 0.46
C ILE A 496 19.80 -8.65 -0.95
N ARG A 497 18.96 -9.05 -1.92
CA ARG A 497 19.30 -8.96 -3.35
C ARG A 497 18.24 -8.11 -4.04
N THR A 498 18.66 -7.11 -4.78
CA THR A 498 17.78 -6.25 -5.58
C THR A 498 17.63 -6.82 -6.99
N ASN A 499 16.82 -6.17 -7.82
CA ASN A 499 16.75 -6.48 -9.25
C ASN A 499 16.75 -5.17 -10.03
N SER A 500 17.59 -5.08 -11.06
CA SER A 500 17.63 -3.88 -11.90
C SER A 500 16.35 -3.68 -12.68
N SER A 501 15.82 -2.46 -12.74
CA SER A 501 14.62 -2.04 -13.49
C SER A 501 15.03 -1.01 -14.57
N LYS A 502 14.44 -1.04 -15.79
CA LYS A 502 13.48 -2.00 -16.36
C LYS A 502 14.25 -3.10 -17.10
N GLY A 503 13.60 -4.29 -17.18
CA GLY A 503 14.11 -5.39 -17.99
C GLY A 503 15.14 -6.27 -17.30
N GLY A 504 15.51 -5.96 -16.07
CA GLY A 504 16.32 -6.83 -15.19
C GLY A 504 17.71 -7.18 -15.68
N GLY A 505 18.22 -8.33 -15.24
CA GLY A 505 19.51 -8.91 -15.64
C GLY A 505 20.70 -8.49 -14.78
N GLY A 506 20.50 -7.60 -13.80
CA GLY A 506 21.52 -7.19 -12.83
C GLY A 506 20.95 -6.99 -11.44
N TYR A 507 21.82 -6.95 -10.43
CA TYR A 507 21.40 -6.79 -9.04
C TYR A 507 22.48 -6.15 -8.16
N ASN A 508 22.07 -5.49 -7.10
CA ASN A 508 22.93 -5.19 -5.96
C ASN A 508 22.65 -6.20 -4.86
N GLU A 509 23.66 -6.56 -4.09
CA GLU A 509 23.52 -7.60 -3.07
C GLU A 509 24.32 -7.28 -1.81
N LEU A 510 23.71 -7.58 -0.66
CA LEU A 510 24.39 -7.78 0.60
C LEU A 510 24.00 -9.20 1.07
N MET A 511 24.95 -10.12 1.05
CA MET A 511 24.73 -11.54 1.33
C MET A 511 25.64 -11.98 2.46
N PHE A 512 25.13 -12.87 3.30
CA PHE A 512 25.84 -13.60 4.33
C PHE A 512 25.68 -15.09 4.05
N ASP A 513 26.72 -15.86 4.24
CA ASP A 513 26.69 -17.31 4.31
C ASP A 513 27.25 -17.72 5.69
N ASP A 514 26.42 -18.35 6.50
CA ASP A 514 26.74 -18.76 7.85
C ASP A 514 27.17 -20.24 7.90
N LEU A 515 27.67 -20.79 6.78
CA LEU A 515 28.20 -22.16 6.76
C LEU A 515 29.48 -22.21 7.57
N LYS A 516 29.47 -23.01 8.64
CA LYS A 516 30.59 -23.12 9.57
C LYS A 516 31.89 -23.44 8.86
N ASP A 517 32.95 -22.71 9.18
CA ASP A 517 34.30 -22.76 8.61
C ASP A 517 34.34 -22.30 7.11
N GLU A 518 33.23 -21.75 6.58
CA GLU A 518 33.13 -21.17 5.23
C GLU A 518 32.30 -19.87 5.26
N GLU A 519 32.23 -19.20 6.42
CA GLU A 519 31.43 -17.98 6.61
C GLU A 519 31.87 -16.89 5.61
N LEU A 520 30.89 -16.24 5.01
CA LEU A 520 31.12 -15.22 3.98
C LEU A 520 30.16 -14.03 4.11
N MET A 521 30.71 -12.84 4.05
CA MET A 521 29.94 -11.62 3.79
C MET A 521 30.30 -11.05 2.42
N ARG A 522 29.34 -10.94 1.52
CA ARG A 522 29.54 -10.42 0.16
C ARG A 522 28.73 -9.16 -0.08
N VAL A 523 29.39 -8.10 -0.59
CA VAL A 523 28.76 -6.88 -1.09
C VAL A 523 29.01 -6.79 -2.58
N GLN A 524 27.94 -6.69 -3.37
CA GLN A 524 28.00 -6.53 -4.81
C GLN A 524 27.19 -5.31 -5.25
N ALA A 525 27.82 -4.44 -6.04
CA ALA A 525 27.14 -3.37 -6.76
C ALA A 525 27.10 -3.72 -8.26
N GLN A 526 25.91 -3.63 -8.86
CA GLN A 526 25.72 -3.91 -10.29
C GLN A 526 26.51 -2.94 -11.18
N LYS A 527 26.63 -1.70 -10.77
CA LYS A 527 27.36 -0.68 -11.55
C LYS A 527 28.29 0.12 -10.67
N ASP A 528 27.83 1.09 -9.95
CA ASP A 528 28.63 2.02 -9.17
C ASP A 528 28.45 1.76 -7.68
N HIS A 529 29.55 1.77 -6.92
CA HIS A 529 29.57 1.69 -5.47
C HIS A 529 30.17 2.97 -4.91
N GLN A 530 29.44 3.67 -4.03
CA GLN A 530 29.91 4.88 -3.37
C GLN A 530 29.95 4.66 -1.86
N PHE A 531 31.06 4.97 -1.25
CA PHE A 531 31.27 4.84 0.18
C PHE A 531 31.60 6.21 0.78
N LEU A 532 30.72 6.75 1.64
CA LEU A 532 30.89 8.05 2.29
C LEU A 532 30.99 7.88 3.80
N ILE A 533 32.17 8.17 4.35
CA ILE A 533 32.42 8.17 5.80
C ILE A 533 32.77 9.58 6.22
N LYS A 534 31.96 10.17 7.11
CA LYS A 534 32.11 11.57 7.50
C LYS A 534 33.19 11.80 8.56
N ASN A 535 33.70 10.76 9.21
CA ASN A 535 34.72 10.89 10.23
C ASN A 535 35.86 9.87 9.98
N LYS A 536 35.87 8.71 10.59
CA LYS A 536 36.97 7.75 10.61
C LYS A 536 36.52 6.40 10.03
N SER A 537 37.34 5.79 9.19
CA SER A 537 37.24 4.40 8.80
C SER A 537 38.43 3.62 9.35
N VAL A 538 38.16 2.46 9.93
CA VAL A 538 39.17 1.50 10.36
C VAL A 538 38.79 0.17 9.72
N VAL A 539 39.78 -0.50 9.10
CA VAL A 539 39.64 -1.83 8.52
C VAL A 539 40.75 -2.68 9.12
N THR A 540 40.37 -3.75 9.80
CA THR A 540 41.30 -4.72 10.39
C THR A 540 41.01 -6.07 9.74
N ILE A 541 42.03 -6.76 9.28
CA ILE A 541 41.93 -8.05 8.59
C ILE A 541 42.91 -9.02 9.24
N GLY A 542 42.41 -10.21 9.65
CA GLY A 542 43.22 -11.25 10.26
C GLY A 542 43.52 -11.05 11.75
N LEU A 543 42.78 -10.18 12.45
CA LEU A 543 42.85 -10.06 13.93
C LEU A 543 41.49 -10.34 14.54
N ASP A 544 41.44 -10.92 15.70
CA ASP A 544 40.19 -11.23 16.42
C ASP A 544 39.43 -10.00 16.87
N GLU A 545 40.13 -8.90 17.13
CA GLU A 545 39.55 -7.63 17.57
C GLU A 545 40.09 -6.47 16.71
N ILE A 546 39.41 -5.35 16.68
CA ILE A 546 39.89 -4.16 15.99
C ILE A 546 41.16 -3.66 16.69
N ASP A 547 42.30 -3.69 15.95
CA ASP A 547 43.63 -3.31 16.39
C ASP A 547 44.22 -4.19 17.52
N ALA A 548 43.65 -5.37 17.82
CA ALA A 548 44.11 -6.25 18.90
C ALA A 548 43.72 -7.73 18.71
N GLY A 549 44.18 -8.56 19.60
CA GLY A 549 43.83 -9.99 19.70
C GLY A 549 44.80 -10.92 18.97
N ALA A 550 44.40 -12.21 18.87
CA ALA A 550 45.11 -13.20 18.09
C ALA A 550 44.98 -12.87 16.58
N HIS A 551 45.90 -13.37 15.78
CA HIS A 551 45.82 -13.15 14.33
C HIS A 551 45.62 -14.47 13.59
N ASP A 552 44.89 -14.38 12.48
CA ASP A 552 44.72 -15.45 11.51
C ASP A 552 45.87 -15.40 10.51
N GLU A 553 46.56 -16.55 10.31
CA GLU A 553 47.71 -16.64 9.40
C GLU A 553 47.34 -16.43 7.92
N ASP A 554 46.04 -16.62 7.57
CA ASP A 554 45.51 -16.45 6.23
C ASP A 554 44.93 -15.04 5.96
N GLY A 555 44.95 -14.15 6.95
CA GLY A 555 44.39 -12.79 6.84
C GLY A 555 45.06 -11.98 5.73
N SER A 556 44.35 -11.64 4.68
CA SER A 556 44.88 -10.93 3.52
C SER A 556 43.87 -9.94 2.89
N LEU A 557 44.40 -8.91 2.25
CA LEU A 557 43.62 -8.00 1.40
C LEU A 557 44.05 -8.15 -0.05
N SER A 558 43.14 -8.46 -0.94
CA SER A 558 43.38 -8.50 -2.40
C SER A 558 42.49 -7.48 -3.11
N GLU A 559 43.07 -6.62 -3.92
CA GLU A 559 42.37 -5.64 -4.74
C GLU A 559 42.68 -5.86 -6.22
N VAL A 560 41.67 -6.08 -7.06
CA VAL A 560 41.79 -6.21 -8.51
C VAL A 560 40.97 -5.13 -9.19
N ILE A 561 41.62 -4.21 -9.89
CA ILE A 561 40.97 -3.07 -10.53
C ILE A 561 41.29 -3.05 -12.01
N ARG A 562 40.28 -3.09 -12.87
CA ARG A 562 40.45 -3.20 -14.31
C ARG A 562 41.06 -1.95 -14.97
N ASN A 563 40.67 -0.75 -14.53
CA ASN A 563 41.05 0.49 -15.22
C ASN A 563 41.97 1.40 -14.38
N HIS A 564 41.40 2.16 -13.45
CA HIS A 564 42.12 3.21 -12.74
C HIS A 564 41.91 3.17 -11.24
N VAL A 565 42.96 3.45 -10.49
CA VAL A 565 42.89 3.80 -9.07
C VAL A 565 43.28 5.25 -8.93
N THR A 566 42.44 6.04 -8.31
CA THR A 566 42.75 7.41 -7.90
C THR A 566 42.66 7.53 -6.38
N ARG A 567 43.76 7.94 -5.77
CA ARG A 567 43.82 8.20 -4.33
C ARG A 567 44.21 9.64 -4.09
N THR A 568 43.38 10.44 -3.46
CA THR A 568 43.66 11.84 -3.16
C THR A 568 43.55 12.05 -1.66
N ILE A 569 44.57 12.54 -1.03
CA ILE A 569 44.59 13.06 0.34
C ILE A 569 44.67 14.58 0.22
N LYS A 570 43.63 15.27 0.63
CA LYS A 570 43.56 16.74 0.49
C LYS A 570 44.40 17.46 1.52
N GLU A 571 44.42 16.95 2.73
CA GLU A 571 45.19 17.50 3.86
C GLU A 571 45.66 16.33 4.73
N GLY A 572 46.88 16.42 5.28
CA GLY A 572 47.48 15.38 6.13
C GLY A 572 48.39 14.40 5.39
N ASP A 573 48.87 13.40 6.11
CA ASP A 573 49.93 12.50 5.71
C ASP A 573 49.40 11.14 5.21
N HIS A 574 50.19 10.43 4.43
CA HIS A 574 50.00 9.04 4.07
C HIS A 574 51.15 8.21 4.68
N TYR A 575 50.80 7.34 5.62
CA TYR A 575 51.73 6.39 6.22
C TYR A 575 51.51 5.01 5.62
N PHE A 576 52.57 4.37 5.23
CA PHE A 576 52.64 2.96 4.86
C PHE A 576 53.70 2.31 5.71
N THR A 577 53.35 1.29 6.47
CA THR A 577 54.29 0.52 7.30
C THR A 577 54.11 -0.95 7.01
N MET A 578 55.16 -1.65 6.74
CA MET A 578 55.25 -3.09 6.63
C MET A 578 56.26 -3.55 7.70
N GLU A 579 55.75 -4.31 8.69
CA GLU A 579 56.59 -4.77 9.79
C GLU A 579 57.49 -5.92 9.36
N GLU A 580 56.93 -6.87 8.64
CA GLU A 580 57.66 -8.00 8.05
C GLU A 580 57.15 -8.27 6.63
N GLY A 581 58.03 -8.72 5.72
CA GLY A 581 57.66 -9.06 4.35
C GLY A 581 58.31 -8.20 3.28
N ASN A 582 57.86 -8.30 2.06
CA ASN A 582 58.40 -7.62 0.89
C ASN A 582 57.33 -6.72 0.24
N GLU A 583 57.73 -5.54 -0.19
CA GLU A 583 56.97 -4.72 -1.11
C GLU A 583 57.47 -4.94 -2.55
N GLU A 584 56.56 -5.32 -3.44
CA GLU A 584 56.85 -5.44 -4.86
C GLU A 584 55.93 -4.48 -5.65
N TYR A 585 56.53 -3.70 -6.52
CA TYR A 585 55.82 -2.78 -7.39
C TYR A 585 56.23 -3.03 -8.85
N THR A 586 55.26 -3.53 -9.65
CA THR A 586 55.50 -3.87 -11.07
C THR A 586 54.59 -3.04 -11.97
N ILE A 587 55.12 -2.45 -13.01
CA ILE A 587 54.40 -1.84 -14.13
C ILE A 587 54.82 -2.55 -15.41
N ASP A 588 53.98 -3.46 -15.90
CA ASP A 588 54.28 -4.25 -17.10
C ASP A 588 54.35 -3.37 -18.37
N GLN A 589 53.46 -2.41 -18.48
CA GLN A 589 53.42 -1.45 -19.59
C GLN A 589 52.99 -0.07 -19.07
N GLY A 590 53.78 0.94 -19.33
CA GLY A 590 53.46 2.30 -18.93
C GLY A 590 54.62 3.04 -18.29
N THR A 591 54.34 4.12 -17.62
CA THR A 591 55.32 5.01 -16.95
C THR A 591 54.94 5.22 -15.49
N GLN A 592 55.96 5.32 -14.65
CA GLN A 592 55.82 5.83 -13.31
C GLN A 592 56.33 7.27 -13.28
N THR A 593 55.52 8.18 -12.77
CA THR A 593 55.94 9.58 -12.50
C THR A 593 55.78 9.86 -11.01
N ILE A 594 56.83 10.38 -10.41
CA ILE A 594 56.82 10.83 -9.02
C ILE A 594 57.16 12.33 -9.01
N GLU A 595 56.29 13.17 -8.56
CA GLU A 595 56.48 14.62 -8.41
C GLU A 595 56.32 14.98 -6.94
N ILE A 596 57.32 15.65 -6.40
CA ILE A 596 57.38 16.04 -4.96
C ILE A 596 57.83 17.49 -4.91
N GLU A 597 57.01 18.35 -4.36
CA GLU A 597 57.36 19.76 -4.15
C GLU A 597 58.36 19.95 -2.98
N GLY A 598 58.38 19.06 -2.03
CA GLY A 598 59.27 19.03 -0.89
C GLY A 598 60.44 18.02 -1.05
N ASP A 599 60.95 17.52 0.06
CA ASP A 599 62.08 16.61 0.11
C ASP A 599 61.64 15.16 -0.18
N LYS A 600 62.50 14.41 -0.88
CA LYS A 600 62.44 12.94 -0.97
C LYS A 600 63.60 12.37 -0.19
N THR A 601 63.35 11.58 0.83
CA THR A 601 64.37 10.83 1.58
C THR A 601 64.13 9.33 1.36
N GLU A 602 65.21 8.62 1.03
CA GLU A 602 65.22 7.17 0.92
C GLU A 602 66.36 6.61 1.74
N THR A 603 66.08 5.67 2.65
CA THR A 603 67.10 5.07 3.53
C THR A 603 66.98 3.55 3.49
N ILE A 604 68.06 2.88 3.07
CA ILE A 604 68.20 1.44 3.18
C ILE A 604 69.19 1.17 4.33
N ARG A 605 68.69 0.62 5.43
CA ARG A 605 69.50 0.42 6.64
C ARG A 605 70.45 -0.76 6.49
N THR A 606 69.99 -1.84 5.91
CA THR A 606 70.75 -3.05 5.65
C THR A 606 70.36 -3.64 4.30
N GLY A 607 71.30 -4.02 3.48
CA GLY A 607 71.03 -4.59 2.15
C GLY A 607 71.47 -3.69 1.03
N ASN A 608 71.11 -4.02 -0.19
CA ASN A 608 71.53 -3.35 -1.39
C ASN A 608 70.44 -2.45 -1.99
N HIS A 609 70.86 -1.32 -2.53
CA HIS A 609 70.03 -0.53 -3.44
C HIS A 609 70.50 -0.82 -4.88
N VAL A 610 69.69 -1.46 -5.67
CA VAL A 610 70.01 -1.79 -7.08
C VAL A 610 69.10 -1.01 -8.00
N HIS A 611 69.69 -0.23 -8.90
CA HIS A 611 68.98 0.48 -9.94
C HIS A 611 69.42 -0.01 -11.30
N THR A 612 68.54 -0.59 -12.11
CA THR A 612 68.86 -1.17 -13.40
C THR A 612 67.97 -0.56 -14.49
N VAL A 613 68.58 0.03 -15.51
CA VAL A 613 67.87 0.45 -16.72
C VAL A 613 68.37 -0.52 -17.83
N GLN A 614 67.50 -1.47 -18.22
CA GLN A 614 67.89 -2.48 -19.24
C GLN A 614 68.06 -1.86 -20.64
N THR A 615 67.07 -0.99 -20.99
CA THR A 615 67.11 -0.28 -22.28
C THR A 615 66.61 1.14 -22.05
N GLY A 616 67.33 2.12 -22.63
CA GLY A 616 66.96 3.53 -22.45
C GLY A 616 68.08 4.30 -21.69
N ASN A 617 67.76 5.46 -21.22
CA ASN A 617 68.67 6.36 -20.55
C ASN A 617 68.32 6.47 -19.04
N MET A 618 69.38 6.66 -18.26
CA MET A 618 69.27 7.15 -16.91
C MET A 618 69.75 8.59 -16.88
N GLU A 619 68.90 9.52 -16.53
CA GLU A 619 69.19 10.96 -16.44
C GLU A 619 68.99 11.46 -15.02
N THR A 620 69.92 12.23 -14.51
CA THR A 620 69.84 12.91 -13.23
C THR A 620 70.16 14.37 -13.42
N THR A 621 69.24 15.24 -13.19
CA THR A 621 69.36 16.69 -13.31
C THR A 621 69.13 17.38 -11.98
N VAL A 622 70.08 18.21 -11.57
CA VAL A 622 69.93 19.13 -10.44
C VAL A 622 69.99 20.55 -11.01
N GLU A 623 68.84 21.18 -11.18
CA GLU A 623 68.80 22.53 -11.80
C GLU A 623 69.43 23.58 -10.90
N THR A 624 69.15 23.53 -9.62
CA THR A 624 69.74 24.41 -8.60
C THR A 624 70.08 23.61 -7.37
N GLY A 625 71.27 23.77 -6.80
CA GLY A 625 71.73 23.05 -5.61
C GLY A 625 72.90 22.15 -5.90
N ASN A 626 73.20 21.24 -5.01
CA ASN A 626 74.33 20.32 -5.08
C ASN A 626 73.92 18.90 -5.42
N HIS A 627 74.75 18.20 -6.14
CA HIS A 627 74.72 16.73 -6.24
C HIS A 627 75.91 16.18 -5.47
N GLU A 628 75.64 15.46 -4.38
CA GLU A 628 76.71 14.88 -3.54
C GLU A 628 76.58 13.35 -3.53
N THR A 629 77.69 12.66 -3.64
CA THR A 629 77.78 11.23 -3.48
C THR A 629 78.91 10.89 -2.52
N THR A 630 78.60 10.24 -1.42
CA THR A 630 79.58 9.85 -0.42
C THR A 630 79.60 8.34 -0.24
N VAL A 631 80.74 7.75 -0.18
CA VAL A 631 81.00 6.34 0.16
C VAL A 631 81.91 6.33 1.37
N ASP A 632 81.36 6.19 2.59
CA ASP A 632 82.20 6.22 3.81
C ASP A 632 83.20 5.06 3.89
N THR A 633 82.73 3.89 3.57
CA THR A 633 83.56 2.66 3.50
C THR A 633 83.21 1.84 2.31
N GLY A 634 84.15 1.38 1.54
CA GLY A 634 83.96 0.59 0.36
C GLY A 634 84.50 1.27 -0.93
N ASN A 635 84.05 0.80 -2.06
CA ASN A 635 84.52 1.29 -3.37
C ASN A 635 83.39 2.04 -4.11
N MET A 636 83.71 3.07 -4.81
CA MET A 636 82.89 3.63 -5.88
C MET A 636 83.44 3.24 -7.22
N THR A 637 82.72 2.54 -8.07
CA THR A 637 83.14 2.09 -9.37
C THR A 637 82.23 2.63 -10.45
N THR A 638 82.71 3.25 -11.47
CA THR A 638 81.99 3.65 -12.67
C THR A 638 82.58 2.90 -13.89
N THR A 639 81.77 2.13 -14.57
CA THR A 639 82.21 1.35 -15.77
C THR A 639 81.35 1.74 -16.96
N VAL A 640 81.95 2.13 -18.05
CA VAL A 640 81.34 2.33 -19.37
C VAL A 640 81.91 1.29 -20.30
N SER A 641 81.14 0.21 -20.54
CA SER A 641 81.65 -0.90 -21.37
C SER A 641 81.79 -0.53 -22.86
N THR A 642 80.86 0.25 -23.36
CA THR A 642 80.88 0.79 -24.73
C THR A 642 80.29 2.21 -24.72
N GLY A 643 80.94 3.13 -25.38
CA GLY A 643 80.54 4.53 -25.41
C GLY A 643 81.54 5.46 -24.70
N ASN A 644 81.15 6.62 -24.39
CA ASN A 644 82.00 7.65 -23.77
C ASN A 644 81.61 7.91 -22.31
N HIS A 645 82.62 8.23 -21.52
CA HIS A 645 82.41 8.87 -20.20
C HIS A 645 82.90 10.30 -20.30
N GLU A 646 82.03 11.27 -20.15
CA GLU A 646 82.37 12.69 -20.27
C GLU A 646 82.04 13.43 -18.96
N THR A 647 82.91 14.26 -18.49
CA THR A 647 82.74 15.17 -17.38
C THR A 647 83.06 16.58 -17.85
N THR A 648 82.05 17.47 -17.79
CA THR A 648 82.18 18.87 -18.20
C THR A 648 81.91 19.78 -17.02
N VAL A 649 82.80 20.68 -16.71
CA VAL A 649 82.61 21.78 -15.76
C VAL A 649 82.68 23.09 -16.55
N SER A 650 81.51 23.67 -16.85
CA SER A 650 81.45 24.87 -17.70
C SER A 650 82.05 26.11 -16.97
N THR A 651 81.75 26.25 -15.70
CA THR A 651 82.30 27.31 -14.83
C THR A 651 82.60 26.72 -13.47
N GLY A 652 83.78 27.01 -12.92
CA GLY A 652 84.22 26.46 -11.64
C GLY A 652 85.40 25.56 -11.75
N ASN A 653 85.66 24.80 -10.72
CA ASN A 653 86.88 23.93 -10.66
C ASN A 653 86.50 22.43 -10.73
N HIS A 654 87.29 21.66 -11.32
CA HIS A 654 87.30 20.21 -11.20
C HIS A 654 88.55 19.80 -10.39
N THR A 655 88.36 19.23 -9.21
CA THR A 655 89.43 18.80 -8.32
C THR A 655 89.38 17.29 -8.14
N LEU A 656 90.48 16.64 -8.28
CA LEU A 656 90.73 15.24 -7.95
C LEU A 656 91.79 15.19 -6.85
N ASP A 657 91.39 14.82 -5.64
CA ASP A 657 92.34 14.63 -4.53
C ASP A 657 92.41 13.17 -4.12
N VAL A 658 93.50 12.63 -4.02
CA VAL A 658 93.84 11.25 -3.54
C VAL A 658 94.78 11.41 -2.35
N SER A 659 94.18 11.58 -1.12
CA SER A 659 94.96 11.91 0.08
C SER A 659 95.96 10.82 0.47
N LEU A 660 95.61 9.54 0.29
CA LEU A 660 96.45 8.37 0.53
C LEU A 660 96.23 7.33 -0.58
N GLY A 661 97.22 7.09 -1.37
CA GLY A 661 97.10 6.12 -2.46
C GLY A 661 97.62 6.67 -3.80
N LYS A 662 97.19 6.12 -4.88
CA LYS A 662 97.62 6.57 -6.23
C LYS A 662 96.42 6.95 -7.09
N SER A 663 96.61 7.97 -7.91
CA SER A 663 95.74 8.20 -9.05
C SER A 663 96.34 7.61 -10.29
N GLU A 664 95.72 6.74 -10.99
CA GLU A 664 96.19 6.12 -12.21
C GLU A 664 95.23 6.38 -13.37
N THR A 665 95.77 6.81 -14.49
CA THR A 665 95.00 7.04 -15.70
C THR A 665 95.68 6.28 -16.87
N GLU A 666 95.00 5.37 -17.49
CA GLU A 666 95.41 4.59 -18.59
C GLU A 666 94.49 4.78 -19.80
N ALA A 667 95.11 4.90 -21.01
CA ALA A 667 94.41 4.97 -22.27
C ALA A 667 95.14 4.30 -23.36
N MET A 668 94.48 3.52 -24.19
CA MET A 668 95.06 2.88 -25.31
C MET A 668 95.53 3.81 -26.42
N GLN A 669 94.85 4.96 -26.58
CA GLN A 669 95.18 5.90 -27.68
C GLN A 669 96.00 7.10 -27.24
N SER A 670 95.36 7.88 -26.30
CA SER A 670 96.08 9.06 -25.76
C SER A 670 95.45 9.55 -24.47
N ILE A 671 96.29 10.19 -23.65
CA ILE A 671 95.89 11.00 -22.52
C ILE A 671 96.36 12.44 -22.83
N GLU A 672 95.43 13.40 -22.81
CA GLU A 672 95.79 14.81 -23.04
C GLU A 672 95.28 15.73 -21.90
N PHE A 673 96.19 16.47 -21.29
CA PHE A 673 95.90 17.56 -20.40
C PHE A 673 96.12 18.84 -21.17
N LYS A 674 95.04 19.69 -21.27
CA LYS A 674 95.10 20.86 -22.13
C LYS A 674 94.58 22.09 -21.40
N VAL A 675 95.24 23.21 -21.54
CA VAL A 675 94.84 24.51 -21.04
C VAL A 675 95.13 25.56 -22.13
N GLY A 676 94.08 26.00 -22.82
CA GLY A 676 94.23 26.87 -23.96
C GLY A 676 95.11 26.22 -25.07
N SER A 677 96.28 26.87 -25.39
CA SER A 677 97.24 26.36 -26.36
C SER A 677 98.26 25.45 -25.73
N ASN A 678 98.32 25.30 -24.45
CA ASN A 678 99.28 24.47 -23.71
C ASN A 678 98.70 23.07 -23.51
N SER A 679 99.52 22.03 -23.71
CA SER A 679 99.10 20.64 -23.48
C SER A 679 100.25 19.72 -23.06
N ILE A 680 99.87 18.67 -22.31
CA ILE A 680 100.67 17.46 -22.15
C ILE A 680 99.86 16.31 -22.76
N LYS A 681 100.43 15.73 -23.81
CA LYS A 681 99.81 14.61 -24.48
C LYS A 681 100.67 13.42 -24.37
N ILE A 682 100.13 12.30 -23.95
CA ILE A 682 100.77 10.99 -23.92
C ILE A 682 100.00 10.14 -24.94
N ASP A 683 100.68 9.64 -25.95
CA ASP A 683 100.10 8.74 -26.98
C ASP A 683 101.06 7.62 -27.30
N GLN A 684 100.67 6.76 -28.26
CA GLN A 684 101.52 5.61 -28.67
C GLN A 684 102.87 6.03 -29.20
N MET A 685 103.02 7.25 -29.61
CA MET A 685 104.35 7.77 -30.12
C MET A 685 105.22 8.34 -29.03
N GLY A 686 104.69 8.58 -27.86
CA GLY A 686 105.43 9.15 -26.73
C GLY A 686 104.73 10.28 -25.99
N VAL A 687 105.50 11.05 -25.23
CA VAL A 687 104.96 12.21 -24.48
C VAL A 687 105.34 13.49 -25.20
N THR A 688 104.28 14.28 -25.52
CA THR A 688 104.45 15.62 -26.09
C THR A 688 104.05 16.65 -25.11
N ILE A 689 104.97 17.57 -24.75
CA ILE A 689 104.69 18.71 -23.89
C ILE A 689 104.73 19.99 -24.73
N LYS A 690 103.60 20.73 -24.84
CA LYS A 690 103.54 21.99 -25.59
C LYS A 690 103.06 23.10 -24.67
N GLY A 691 103.86 24.20 -24.68
CA GLY A 691 103.48 25.37 -23.88
C GLY A 691 104.27 26.60 -24.28
N MET A 692 103.72 27.77 -24.04
CA MET A 692 104.46 29.03 -24.24
C MET A 692 105.74 29.06 -23.36
N MET A 693 105.67 28.47 -22.19
CA MET A 693 106.80 28.30 -21.32
C MET A 693 106.76 26.88 -20.70
N ILE A 694 107.81 26.17 -20.77
CA ILE A 694 107.93 24.82 -20.14
C ILE A 694 109.03 24.95 -19.06
N LYS A 695 108.70 24.80 -17.82
CA LYS A 695 109.69 24.75 -16.72
C LYS A 695 109.75 23.32 -16.20
N ILE A 696 110.87 22.76 -16.18
CA ILE A 696 111.13 21.43 -15.60
C ILE A 696 112.12 21.65 -14.48
N GLU A 697 111.74 21.39 -13.29
CA GLU A 697 112.57 21.63 -12.09
C GLU A 697 112.65 20.34 -11.27
N GLY A 698 113.77 19.85 -11.01
CA GLY A 698 114.03 18.74 -10.09
C GLY A 698 114.80 19.26 -8.86
N THR A 699 114.28 18.99 -7.64
CA THR A 699 114.96 19.41 -6.41
C THR A 699 116.25 18.72 -6.13
N MET A 700 116.51 17.51 -6.69
CA MET A 700 117.72 16.77 -6.54
C MET A 700 118.34 16.44 -7.93
N THR A 701 117.57 15.92 -8.84
CA THR A 701 118.06 15.58 -10.18
C THR A 701 116.94 15.77 -11.20
N ALA A 702 117.31 16.25 -12.39
CA ALA A 702 116.50 16.14 -13.63
C ALA A 702 117.33 15.45 -14.68
N GLU A 703 116.94 14.28 -15.13
CA GLU A 703 117.68 13.47 -16.13
C GLU A 703 116.84 13.39 -17.45
N MET A 704 117.47 13.67 -18.56
CA MET A 704 116.92 13.37 -19.91
C MET A 704 117.83 12.35 -20.55
N LYS A 705 117.33 11.11 -20.75
CA LYS A 705 118.05 10.02 -21.31
C LYS A 705 117.33 9.41 -22.51
N SER A 706 117.94 9.38 -23.63
CA SER A 706 117.43 8.72 -24.84
C SER A 706 118.60 8.31 -25.76
N MET A 707 118.34 7.54 -26.78
CA MET A 707 119.35 7.27 -27.83
C MET A 707 119.76 8.58 -28.50
N MET A 708 118.90 9.53 -28.64
CA MET A 708 119.25 10.87 -29.14
C MET A 708 118.40 11.94 -28.39
N THR A 709 119.08 12.88 -27.79
CA THR A 709 118.40 14.02 -27.16
C THR A 709 118.74 15.28 -27.96
N THR A 710 117.73 15.97 -28.43
CA THR A 710 117.88 17.24 -29.16
C THR A 710 117.32 18.39 -28.30
N VAL A 711 118.16 19.36 -27.97
CA VAL A 711 117.73 20.62 -27.33
C VAL A 711 117.99 21.73 -28.37
N LYS A 712 116.86 22.39 -28.78
CA LYS A 712 116.92 23.47 -29.77
C LYS A 712 116.21 24.71 -29.26
N GLY A 713 116.87 25.84 -29.30
CA GLY A 713 116.26 27.15 -29.08
C GLY A 713 116.41 27.95 -30.34
N ASP A 714 115.28 28.55 -30.84
CA ASP A 714 115.27 29.31 -32.10
C ASP A 714 116.06 30.64 -31.93
N ALA A 715 116.13 31.22 -30.76
CA ALA A 715 116.89 32.43 -30.44
C ALA A 715 118.12 32.15 -29.59
N MET A 716 118.02 31.36 -28.55
CA MET A 716 119.14 31.07 -27.63
C MET A 716 118.81 29.80 -26.78
N THR A 717 119.86 28.97 -26.64
CA THR A 717 119.84 27.87 -25.70
C THR A 717 120.86 28.20 -24.60
N THR A 718 120.51 28.25 -23.36
CA THR A 718 121.40 28.52 -22.23
C THR A 718 121.48 27.31 -21.30
N VAL A 719 122.63 26.77 -21.09
CA VAL A 719 122.85 25.70 -20.11
C VAL A 719 123.73 26.28 -19.00
N LYS A 720 123.24 26.27 -17.73
CA LYS A 720 124.05 26.74 -16.57
C LYS A 720 124.08 25.64 -15.52
N GLY A 721 125.12 25.40 -14.94
CA GLY A 721 125.37 24.47 -13.84
C GLY A 721 126.65 24.79 -13.07
N GLY A 722 126.77 24.35 -11.79
CA GLY A 722 128.06 24.48 -11.05
C GLY A 722 129.22 23.73 -11.77
N ILE A 723 128.83 22.64 -12.44
CA ILE A 723 129.70 21.93 -13.36
C ILE A 723 128.76 21.56 -14.57
N THR A 724 129.17 21.89 -15.74
CA THR A 724 128.54 21.46 -17.02
C THR A 724 129.51 20.55 -17.76
N MET A 725 129.13 19.28 -17.97
CA MET A 725 129.92 18.37 -18.81
C MET A 725 129.17 18.09 -20.13
N ILE A 726 129.80 18.31 -21.23
CA ILE A 726 129.30 18.01 -22.58
C ILE A 726 130.31 17.07 -23.22
N ASN A 727 129.91 15.86 -23.51
CA ASN A 727 130.78 14.90 -24.14
C ASN A 727 130.67 14.96 -25.66
#